data_9c5161c3de8b1224d61998addbfade8d
#
_entry.id   9c5161c3de8b1224d61998addbfade8d
#
_cell.length_a   1.000
_cell.length_b   1.000
_cell.length_c   1.000
_cell.angle_alpha   90.00
_cell.angle_beta   90.00
_cell.angle_gamma   90.00
#
_symmetry.space_group_name_H-M   'P 1'
#
loop_
_entity.id
_entity.type
_entity.pdbx_description
1 polymer ?
#
loop_
_entity_poly.entity_id
_entity_poly.type
_entity_poly.pdbx_seq_one_letter_code
_entity_poly.pdbx_strand_id
1 'polypeptide(L)'
;MRWLVSLGVGTQRLFLDRLTGWTFAEDRPALIEWSRRGSRAESMRNISCASVSNDPLNKPKSRATNWMGPIASPWYIRGMFKFAGSLLALALVGLPLFAQGADSTAATGRCALPDTITVTGNSRVDEATVRATIGLLPKTALNYKDVQRAVKALYATGNYDDIHVICTVTPTTNRASLDVQLKERPVLAAMSIHGVDQVSRKDVADRLQLPAGIAIDPARIAQSIERTDSLYESKGFYLARVHVDSAMSGNQLTLTFTVDEGRRLAISGIGVTGNKAIPARAIVGAMQTKPEGFWWFRNGEFDDATFAGDLTDRIPALYAARGYIDFRLLQDTMKVDRTNGKGEVQLRVQDGPRYTVGDFEIYGNKRFSSEQLRAYFPFDHDDHSLAESALGLIHPTYKNPKGTFDESRWDDATEQVKEAYSNEGYIYSTVQPVEERVPSTDSVRKVNLRWDINEGSPAIVNRIDITGNDYTYASCIREQIVMAPGQVFKRDYLMRSYQNIANLNFFESPMPEPDVKPEANGDVDITFKVKEKRTGNVNFGASMGQGTGLGGFIGLDQPNLFGKCKRAQLNWQFGKYINDFQLTYSDPNIRDSRITGSVTAYNTRTRYTIADLGQSTRIGGQVQFGFPVPHSYYSRLFLSYGGESVKYGDNTGTLLSTIITNCKSCFRSSVGVSYQHDTRIGMPFATQGGLQSFSAAFNGGPLGGTANFQKYTTELRSYAPLAYIGGNVLGGEPMTFVAGLTARAGAVLGDPGPFFSSQSFALGGTQYGEPLRGYCEFSITPAGYDPSACDGNAKTSSFGNAFFVTTAELGLRINQSLYLDTFVEGGNVWARPRDFDPTRLFRSVGVGGNVVSPLGPLGVDFAYGLDRVDAQGRSNPGWKVHFKLGQYF
;
A
#
# COMPACT_ATOMS: atom_id res chain seq x y z
N MET A 1 17.41 -23.82 -24.87
CA MET A 1 17.37 -22.54 -24.15
C MET A 1 18.51 -21.57 -24.47
N ARG A 2 19.34 -21.82 -25.44
CA ARG A 2 20.45 -20.92 -25.90
C ARG A 2 20.20 -20.28 -27.28
N TRP A 3 19.01 -20.45 -27.87
CA TRP A 3 18.67 -19.96 -29.22
C TRP A 3 17.65 -18.79 -29.24
N LEU A 4 17.19 -18.29 -28.08
CA LEU A 4 16.21 -17.18 -28.00
C LEU A 4 16.80 -15.84 -27.57
N VAL A 5 18.10 -15.76 -27.29
CA VAL A 5 18.76 -14.52 -26.83
C VAL A 5 19.47 -13.79 -27.99
N SER A 6 19.59 -14.39 -29.18
CA SER A 6 20.34 -13.80 -30.32
C SER A 6 19.49 -13.00 -31.31
N LEU A 7 18.15 -12.93 -31.13
CA LEU A 7 17.26 -12.20 -32.05
C LEU A 7 16.66 -10.91 -31.47
N GLY A 8 16.98 -10.58 -30.22
CA GLY A 8 16.41 -9.40 -29.53
C GLY A 8 17.25 -8.11 -29.62
N VAL A 9 18.49 -8.15 -30.06
CA VAL A 9 19.41 -6.99 -30.00
C VAL A 9 19.58 -6.30 -31.33
N GLY A 10 19.17 -6.92 -32.44
CA GLY A 10 19.35 -6.36 -33.81
C GLY A 10 18.24 -5.39 -34.26
N THR A 11 17.08 -5.42 -33.67
CA THR A 11 15.92 -4.63 -34.14
C THR A 11 15.64 -3.35 -33.35
N GLN A 12 16.27 -3.15 -32.21
CA GLN A 12 16.10 -1.90 -31.43
C GLN A 12 16.99 -0.73 -31.94
N ARG A 13 18.05 -0.99 -32.65
CA ARG A 13 18.91 0.10 -33.20
C ARG A 13 18.38 0.74 -34.49
N LEU A 14 17.49 0.08 -35.21
CA LEU A 14 16.92 0.63 -36.47
C LEU A 14 15.64 1.46 -36.27
N PHE A 15 15.09 1.48 -35.03
CA PHE A 15 13.89 2.27 -34.74
C PHE A 15 14.19 3.60 -34.03
N LEU A 16 15.37 3.75 -33.45
CA LEU A 16 15.81 5.00 -32.81
C LEU A 16 16.45 6.02 -33.75
N ASP A 17 17.00 5.59 -34.90
CA ASP A 17 17.66 6.51 -35.86
C ASP A 17 16.68 7.22 -36.80
N ARG A 18 15.38 6.98 -36.74
CA ARG A 18 14.39 7.69 -37.58
C ARG A 18 13.52 8.71 -36.82
N LEU A 19 13.74 8.90 -35.50
CA LEU A 19 12.98 9.86 -34.69
C LEU A 19 13.77 11.07 -34.18
N THR A 20 15.06 11.22 -34.61
CA THR A 20 15.91 12.36 -34.20
C THR A 20 16.15 13.35 -35.31
N GLY A 21 15.15 13.65 -36.12
CA GLY A 21 15.20 14.63 -37.21
C GLY A 21 14.50 15.95 -36.95
N TRP A 22 14.52 16.48 -35.71
CA TRP A 22 14.07 17.84 -35.41
C TRP A 22 15.13 18.56 -34.60
N THR A 23 15.93 19.36 -35.30
CA THR A 23 16.85 20.35 -34.73
C THR A 23 16.05 21.53 -34.22
N PHE A 24 16.12 21.76 -32.92
CA PHE A 24 15.70 23.03 -32.31
C PHE A 24 16.84 24.04 -32.42
N ALA A 25 16.59 25.12 -33.14
CA ALA A 25 17.43 26.32 -33.13
C ALA A 25 17.16 27.09 -31.82
N GLU A 26 18.24 27.40 -31.10
CA GLU A 26 18.26 28.36 -30.01
C GLU A 26 17.95 29.76 -30.55
N ASP A 27 16.99 30.46 -29.96
CA ASP A 27 17.01 31.90 -29.90
C ASP A 27 16.41 32.42 -28.58
N ARG A 28 17.11 33.41 -28.02
CA ARG A 28 16.92 34.02 -26.71
C ARG A 28 15.77 35.02 -26.67
N PRO A 29 15.32 35.45 -25.47
CA PRO A 29 14.06 36.13 -25.26
C PRO A 29 14.11 37.62 -25.50
N ALA A 30 13.08 38.15 -26.12
CA ALA A 30 12.79 39.60 -26.16
C ALA A 30 11.64 39.95 -25.18
N LEU A 31 11.98 40.81 -24.26
CA LEU A 31 11.06 41.58 -23.42
C LEU A 31 10.14 42.43 -24.29
N ILE A 32 8.86 42.35 -24.08
CA ILE A 32 7.93 43.39 -24.55
C ILE A 32 7.06 43.83 -23.38
N GLU A 33 7.36 45.06 -22.90
CA GLU A 33 6.48 45.93 -22.15
C GLU A 33 5.21 46.25 -22.95
N TRP A 34 4.05 46.18 -22.32
CA TRP A 34 2.86 46.88 -22.84
C TRP A 34 2.33 47.86 -21.80
N SER A 35 2.47 49.11 -22.19
CA SER A 35 1.99 50.30 -21.52
C SER A 35 0.47 50.50 -21.73
N ARG A 36 -0.09 51.12 -20.72
CA ARG A 36 -1.44 51.66 -20.60
C ARG A 36 -1.88 52.56 -21.74
N ARG A 37 -3.16 52.45 -22.12
CA ARG A 37 -4.13 53.52 -22.52
C ARG A 37 -5.45 52.80 -22.70
N GLY A 38 -6.59 53.16 -22.14
CA GLY A 38 -7.15 54.45 -21.74
C GLY A 38 -8.54 54.58 -22.38
N SER A 39 -9.47 54.91 -21.57
CA SER A 39 -10.72 55.63 -21.84
C SER A 39 -12.08 54.90 -21.88
N ARG A 40 -12.90 55.25 -20.89
CA ARG A 40 -14.25 55.88 -20.95
C ARG A 40 -15.39 54.96 -21.41
N ALA A 41 -16.55 54.96 -20.87
CA ALA A 41 -17.27 55.77 -19.87
C ALA A 41 -18.65 55.16 -19.63
N GLU A 42 -19.22 55.53 -18.51
CA GLU A 42 -20.64 55.80 -18.21
C GLU A 42 -21.55 54.57 -17.99
N SER A 43 -22.43 54.54 -17.04
CA SER A 43 -22.90 55.48 -16.01
C SER A 43 -23.86 54.77 -15.05
N MET A 44 -23.84 55.20 -13.78
CA MET A 44 -24.98 55.41 -12.88
C MET A 44 -25.89 54.22 -12.53
N ARG A 45 -26.36 54.02 -11.31
CA ARG A 45 -26.65 54.82 -10.11
C ARG A 45 -26.84 53.88 -8.90
N ASN A 46 -26.24 54.22 -7.77
CA ASN A 46 -26.81 54.63 -6.50
C ASN A 46 -27.92 53.78 -5.88
N ILE A 47 -27.70 53.44 -4.63
CA ILE A 47 -28.23 54.01 -3.38
C ILE A 47 -27.67 53.16 -2.26
N SER A 48 -26.78 53.56 -1.41
CA SER A 48 -26.66 54.47 -0.25
C SER A 48 -27.30 54.00 1.03
N CYS A 49 -26.42 54.05 2.06
CA CYS A 49 -26.65 54.33 3.47
C CYS A 49 -27.09 53.14 4.37
N ALA A 50 -26.57 52.95 5.58
CA ALA A 50 -25.94 53.86 6.51
C ALA A 50 -25.17 53.07 7.60
N SER A 51 -24.10 53.69 8.05
CA SER A 51 -23.34 53.62 9.25
C SER A 51 -24.17 53.69 10.54
N VAL A 52 -23.67 53.13 11.64
CA VAL A 52 -23.46 53.74 12.95
C VAL A 52 -22.59 52.80 13.83
N SER A 53 -21.42 53.19 14.11
CA SER A 53 -20.52 53.40 15.25
C SER A 53 -21.14 53.20 16.63
N ASN A 54 -20.42 52.56 17.52
CA ASN A 54 -19.76 53.10 18.69
C ASN A 54 -19.28 52.01 19.66
N ASP A 55 -18.02 52.06 19.93
CA ASP A 55 -17.33 51.68 21.16
C ASP A 55 -17.75 52.69 22.28
N PRO A 56 -17.41 52.55 23.61
CA PRO A 56 -16.41 51.73 24.29
C PRO A 56 -16.75 51.32 25.75
N LEU A 57 -15.72 50.69 26.37
CA LEU A 57 -15.42 50.72 27.83
C LEU A 57 -16.09 49.70 28.76
N ASN A 58 -15.34 48.71 29.31
CA ASN A 58 -14.89 48.77 30.68
C ASN A 58 -14.03 47.58 31.11
N LYS A 59 -12.81 47.88 31.53
CA LYS A 59 -12.06 47.04 32.46
C LYS A 59 -12.48 47.37 33.88
N PRO A 60 -12.38 46.42 34.85
CA PRO A 60 -11.47 46.70 35.93
C PRO A 60 -10.57 45.53 36.36
N LYS A 61 -9.48 45.99 36.93
CA LYS A 61 -8.35 45.33 37.57
C LYS A 61 -8.73 44.58 38.85
N SER A 62 -7.83 43.69 39.21
CA SER A 62 -7.30 43.26 40.52
C SER A 62 -7.66 41.80 40.88
N ARG A 63 -6.83 40.92 41.36
CA ARG A 63 -5.67 41.03 42.29
C ARG A 63 -4.95 39.72 42.31
N ALA A 64 -3.66 39.75 42.42
CA ALA A 64 -2.79 38.63 42.70
C ALA A 64 -3.04 37.98 44.07
N THR A 65 -2.94 36.63 44.10
CA THR A 65 -2.36 35.97 45.30
C THR A 65 -1.63 34.72 44.85
N ASN A 66 -0.40 34.69 45.27
CA ASN A 66 0.54 33.56 45.24
C ASN A 66 -0.09 32.34 45.90
N TRP A 67 0.15 31.15 45.35
CA TRP A 67 0.59 30.00 46.16
C TRP A 67 1.53 29.11 45.36
N MET A 68 2.64 28.85 46.00
CA MET A 68 3.75 27.99 45.65
C MET A 68 3.33 26.52 45.64
N GLY A 69 4.07 25.74 44.89
CA GLY A 69 4.54 24.49 45.35
C GLY A 69 4.52 23.37 44.29
N PRO A 70 5.57 22.62 44.19
CA PRO A 70 6.02 21.94 42.98
C PRO A 70 5.76 20.47 43.04
N ILE A 71 5.66 19.83 41.88
CA ILE A 71 6.00 18.41 41.77
C ILE A 71 6.66 18.18 40.40
N ALA A 72 7.98 18.08 40.46
CA ALA A 72 8.76 17.39 39.44
C ALA A 72 8.87 15.93 39.84
N SER A 73 8.69 15.04 38.96
CA SER A 73 9.19 13.69 39.11
C SER A 73 10.10 13.33 37.94
N PRO A 74 11.32 12.84 38.27
CA PRO A 74 12.22 12.31 37.28
C PRO A 74 12.18 10.77 37.27
N TRP A 75 12.17 10.17 36.13
CA TRP A 75 12.56 8.78 35.88
C TRP A 75 13.61 8.80 34.78
N TYR A 76 14.76 8.34 34.88
CA TYR A 76 15.39 7.04 34.94
C TYR A 76 16.91 7.25 34.87
N ILE A 77 17.67 6.62 35.73
CA ILE A 77 18.85 5.81 35.43
C ILE A 77 19.26 5.09 36.71
N ARG A 78 19.17 3.78 36.66
CA ARG A 78 19.69 2.89 37.72
C ARG A 78 20.51 1.81 37.03
N GLY A 79 21.76 1.69 37.42
CA GLY A 79 22.56 0.56 36.97
C GLY A 79 23.97 0.59 37.57
N MET A 80 24.10 -0.11 38.68
CA MET A 80 25.19 -0.96 39.11
C MET A 80 26.53 -0.36 39.51
N PHE A 81 26.88 -0.45 40.82
CA PHE A 81 27.93 -1.35 41.29
C PHE A 81 27.83 -1.55 42.81
N LYS A 82 27.64 -2.80 43.24
CA LYS A 82 27.89 -3.28 44.60
C LYS A 82 29.28 -3.89 44.61
N PHE A 83 30.05 -3.63 45.66
CA PHE A 83 30.75 -4.65 46.44
C PHE A 83 31.59 -3.94 47.54
N ALA A 84 31.21 -4.20 48.76
CA ALA A 84 31.99 -4.77 49.88
C ALA A 84 33.21 -3.99 50.29
N GLY A 85 33.47 -3.66 51.48
CA GLY A 85 33.08 -4.13 52.79
C GLY A 85 34.09 -3.65 53.80
N SER A 86 33.61 -3.27 54.97
CA SER A 86 34.19 -3.51 56.30
C SER A 86 35.49 -2.89 56.80
N LEU A 87 35.28 -2.10 57.86
CA LEU A 87 35.93 -2.15 59.20
C LEU A 87 37.20 -1.35 59.52
N LEU A 88 37.10 -0.57 60.52
CA LEU A 88 37.63 -0.31 61.80
C LEU A 88 38.37 1.04 61.91
N ALA A 89 37.82 1.96 62.61
CA ALA A 89 37.94 2.47 63.95
C ALA A 89 39.31 2.93 64.40
N LEU A 90 39.25 4.15 65.01
CA LEU A 90 40.08 4.74 66.06
C LEU A 90 41.54 5.15 65.78
N ALA A 91 41.77 6.45 65.82
CA ALA A 91 42.53 7.07 66.93
C ALA A 91 42.66 8.60 66.74
N LEU A 92 42.21 9.34 67.69
CA LEU A 92 42.56 10.72 67.96
C LEU A 92 44.08 10.85 68.20
N VAL A 93 44.69 11.97 67.71
CA VAL A 93 45.59 12.81 68.43
C VAL A 93 46.24 13.81 67.46
N GLY A 94 46.15 15.10 67.77
CA GLY A 94 47.24 16.13 67.63
C GLY A 94 47.16 17.00 66.34
N LEU A 95 46.58 18.12 66.47
CA LEU A 95 46.95 19.33 65.70
C LEU A 95 48.44 19.67 65.85
N PRO A 96 49.05 20.16 64.75
CA PRO A 96 49.21 21.62 64.75
C PRO A 96 48.81 22.25 63.38
N LEU A 97 48.32 23.49 63.56
CA LEU A 97 48.19 24.46 62.46
C LEU A 97 49.59 24.63 61.81
N PHE A 98 49.67 24.36 60.56
CA PHE A 98 50.65 24.96 59.68
C PHE A 98 49.95 25.79 58.61
N ALA A 99 50.40 27.02 58.54
CA ALA A 99 49.98 28.00 57.57
C ALA A 99 49.90 27.46 56.16
N GLN A 100 48.78 27.80 55.47
CA GLN A 100 48.71 27.72 54.06
C GLN A 100 49.79 28.49 53.38
N GLY A 101 50.82 27.84 52.93
CA GLY A 101 51.64 28.35 51.88
C GLY A 101 50.76 28.61 50.66
N ALA A 102 50.59 29.89 50.35
CA ALA A 102 50.10 30.26 49.03
C ALA A 102 51.02 29.58 48.01
N ASP A 103 50.47 28.71 47.24
CA ASP A 103 51.11 28.13 46.07
C ASP A 103 51.32 29.23 45.03
N SER A 104 52.28 30.10 45.33
CA SER A 104 52.89 31.00 44.38
C SER A 104 53.85 30.16 43.53
N THR A 105 53.36 29.47 42.56
CA THR A 105 54.16 29.10 41.39
C THR A 105 54.42 30.37 40.59
N ALA A 106 55.01 31.36 41.22
CA ALA A 106 55.64 32.46 40.54
C ALA A 106 56.78 31.87 39.72
N ALA A 107 56.70 32.00 38.40
CA ALA A 107 57.82 31.67 37.56
C ALA A 107 59.00 32.45 37.97
N THR A 108 60.00 31.78 38.59
CA THR A 108 61.25 32.38 38.95
C THR A 108 62.15 32.36 37.74
N GLY A 109 62.39 33.50 37.14
CA GLY A 109 63.26 33.64 35.98
C GLY A 109 62.79 34.73 34.99
N ARG A 110 63.62 35.06 34.04
CA ARG A 110 63.35 36.13 33.05
C ARG A 110 62.07 35.86 32.22
N CYS A 111 61.72 34.62 31.97
CA CYS A 111 60.52 34.20 31.25
C CYS A 111 59.18 34.48 31.96
N ALA A 112 59.27 34.83 33.28
CA ALA A 112 58.06 35.22 33.99
C ALA A 112 57.58 36.66 33.62
N LEU A 113 58.43 37.45 32.98
CA LEU A 113 58.09 38.79 32.51
C LEU A 113 58.62 38.97 31.07
N PRO A 114 57.97 38.38 30.04
CA PRO A 114 58.47 38.48 28.68
C PRO A 114 58.34 39.91 28.14
N ASP A 115 59.41 40.42 27.51
CA ASP A 115 59.41 41.73 26.89
C ASP A 115 58.56 41.74 25.58
N THR A 116 58.55 40.63 24.87
CA THR A 116 57.79 40.44 23.60
C THR A 116 57.17 39.07 23.53
N ILE A 117 56.05 39.00 22.90
CA ILE A 117 55.37 37.72 22.55
C ILE A 117 55.29 37.66 21.03
N THR A 118 55.86 36.63 20.42
CA THR A 118 55.83 36.39 18.97
C THR A 118 54.96 35.17 18.68
N VAL A 119 54.33 35.17 17.53
CA VAL A 119 53.55 34.03 17.05
C VAL A 119 54.18 33.62 15.73
N THR A 120 54.50 32.35 15.62
CA THR A 120 55.07 31.79 14.41
C THR A 120 54.34 30.53 13.99
N GLY A 121 54.31 30.24 12.67
CA GLY A 121 53.64 29.05 12.13
C GLY A 121 52.11 29.20 11.87
N ASN A 122 51.59 30.40 12.10
CA ASN A 122 50.22 30.74 11.70
C ASN A 122 50.21 31.19 10.25
N SER A 123 49.52 30.42 9.37
CA SER A 123 49.38 30.72 7.94
C SER A 123 47.99 31.15 7.57
N ARG A 124 46.99 30.59 8.23
CA ARG A 124 45.57 30.78 7.98
C ARG A 124 44.88 31.66 9.02
N VAL A 125 45.24 31.44 10.29
CA VAL A 125 44.68 32.22 11.40
C VAL A 125 45.53 33.45 11.61
N ASP A 126 44.90 34.63 11.52
CA ASP A 126 45.59 35.92 11.71
C ASP A 126 46.23 36.01 13.07
N GLU A 127 47.44 36.59 13.13
CA GLU A 127 48.23 36.76 14.37
C GLU A 127 47.44 37.50 15.47
N ALA A 128 46.64 38.50 15.07
CA ALA A 128 45.83 39.23 16.05
C ALA A 128 44.79 38.33 16.72
N THR A 129 44.17 37.41 15.96
CA THR A 129 43.22 36.42 16.48
C THR A 129 43.89 35.44 17.42
N VAL A 130 45.12 34.98 17.09
CA VAL A 130 45.92 34.12 17.97
C VAL A 130 46.22 34.83 19.27
N ARG A 131 46.71 36.08 19.20
CA ARG A 131 47.04 36.90 20.35
C ARG A 131 45.83 37.16 21.25
N ALA A 132 44.70 37.44 20.67
CA ALA A 132 43.45 37.60 21.42
C ALA A 132 43.02 36.28 22.12
N THR A 133 43.21 35.12 21.47
CA THR A 133 42.86 33.82 22.03
C THR A 133 43.76 33.40 23.17
N ILE A 134 45.10 33.65 23.08
CA ILE A 134 46.02 33.30 24.15
C ILE A 134 45.88 34.21 25.39
N GLY A 135 45.43 35.46 25.19
CA GLY A 135 45.20 36.41 26.28
C GLY A 135 46.46 36.75 27.09
N LEU A 136 47.67 36.48 26.56
CA LEU A 136 48.94 36.81 27.18
C LEU A 136 49.40 38.18 26.70
N LEU A 137 49.84 39.06 27.64
CA LEU A 137 50.29 40.39 27.31
C LEU A 137 51.79 40.53 27.57
N PRO A 138 52.56 41.18 26.69
CA PRO A 138 53.94 41.43 26.92
C PRO A 138 54.12 42.38 28.17
N LYS A 139 55.22 42.25 28.85
CA LYS A 139 55.58 43.04 30.09
C LYS A 139 54.54 42.81 31.20
N THR A 140 53.85 41.72 31.25
CA THR A 140 53.00 41.29 32.37
C THR A 140 53.59 40.05 33.02
N ALA A 141 53.46 39.92 34.36
CA ALA A 141 53.93 38.75 35.10
C ALA A 141 53.07 37.53 34.69
N LEU A 142 53.70 36.52 34.10
CA LEU A 142 53.07 35.27 33.66
C LEU A 142 53.47 34.11 34.57
N ASN A 143 52.52 33.24 34.87
CA ASN A 143 52.84 32.02 35.60
C ASN A 143 52.54 30.79 34.66
N TYR A 144 52.93 29.62 35.07
CA TYR A 144 52.74 28.41 34.30
C TYR A 144 51.22 28.13 33.95
N LYS A 145 50.35 28.51 34.92
CA LYS A 145 48.89 28.33 34.73
C LYS A 145 48.34 29.22 33.61
N ASP A 146 48.89 30.42 33.44
CA ASP A 146 48.50 31.35 32.38
C ASP A 146 48.89 30.81 31.00
N VAL A 147 50.12 30.30 30.85
CA VAL A 147 50.60 29.67 29.63
C VAL A 147 49.77 28.39 29.34
N GLN A 148 49.51 27.58 30.35
CA GLN A 148 48.69 26.39 30.19
C GLN A 148 47.26 26.74 29.75
N ARG A 149 46.69 27.83 30.31
CA ARG A 149 45.37 28.33 29.90
C ARG A 149 45.38 28.77 28.43
N ALA A 150 46.40 29.51 28.03
CA ALA A 150 46.58 29.99 26.65
C ALA A 150 46.70 28.82 25.67
N VAL A 151 47.50 27.81 25.98
CA VAL A 151 47.66 26.62 25.17
C VAL A 151 46.33 25.83 25.07
N LYS A 152 45.62 25.67 26.20
CA LYS A 152 44.30 25.03 26.19
C LYS A 152 43.26 25.81 25.38
N ALA A 153 43.28 27.14 25.45
CA ALA A 153 42.39 28.00 24.68
C ALA A 153 42.63 27.85 23.16
N LEU A 154 43.89 27.79 22.75
CA LEU A 154 44.25 27.56 21.35
C LEU A 154 43.81 26.17 20.85
N TYR A 155 44.07 25.09 21.64
CA TYR A 155 43.60 23.75 21.28
C TYR A 155 42.08 23.66 21.23
N ALA A 156 41.39 24.40 22.11
CA ALA A 156 39.91 24.44 22.11
C ALA A 156 39.33 25.05 20.84
N THR A 157 40.09 25.85 20.09
CA THR A 157 39.66 26.36 18.77
C THR A 157 39.60 25.26 17.70
N GLY A 158 40.24 24.11 17.90
CA GLY A 158 40.34 23.01 16.96
C GLY A 158 41.25 23.28 15.76
N ASN A 159 41.90 24.42 15.67
CA ASN A 159 42.66 24.86 14.48
C ASN A 159 44.12 24.37 14.47
N TYR A 160 44.64 23.87 15.58
CA TYR A 160 46.04 23.55 15.73
C TYR A 160 46.28 22.09 16.03
N ASP A 161 47.28 21.51 15.36
CA ASP A 161 47.75 20.15 15.55
C ASP A 161 48.78 20.08 16.69
N ASP A 162 49.66 21.08 16.74
CA ASP A 162 50.68 21.19 17.76
C ASP A 162 50.92 22.65 18.16
N ILE A 163 51.27 22.88 19.46
CA ILE A 163 51.48 24.19 20.04
C ILE A 163 52.64 24.10 20.97
N HIS A 164 53.73 24.79 20.63
CA HIS A 164 54.88 24.94 21.49
C HIS A 164 55.01 26.39 21.96
N VAL A 165 55.28 26.57 23.23
CA VAL A 165 55.54 27.89 23.78
C VAL A 165 56.98 27.89 24.31
N ILE A 166 57.85 28.58 23.60
CA ILE A 166 59.26 28.59 23.83
C ILE A 166 59.68 29.97 24.33
N CYS A 167 60.42 30.05 25.49
CA CYS A 167 60.98 31.26 25.93
C CYS A 167 62.45 31.30 25.56
N THR A 168 62.88 32.36 24.92
CA THR A 168 64.27 32.66 24.59
C THR A 168 64.72 33.95 25.30
N VAL A 169 65.84 33.86 25.95
CA VAL A 169 66.45 35.02 26.56
C VAL A 169 67.74 35.39 25.79
N THR A 170 67.74 36.57 25.23
CA THR A 170 68.93 37.08 24.49
C THR A 170 70.07 37.45 25.43
N PRO A 171 71.24 36.79 25.34
CA PRO A 171 72.34 37.01 26.30
C PRO A 171 72.90 38.41 26.31
N THR A 172 72.89 39.11 25.16
CA THR A 172 73.47 40.45 24.99
C THR A 172 72.56 41.58 25.50
N THR A 173 71.25 41.45 25.43
CA THR A 173 70.30 42.49 25.84
C THR A 173 69.49 42.13 27.09
N ASN A 174 69.66 40.90 27.58
CA ASN A 174 68.93 40.30 28.69
C ASN A 174 67.40 40.46 28.58
N ARG A 175 66.87 40.49 27.31
CA ARG A 175 65.43 40.53 26.97
C ARG A 175 64.85 39.12 26.78
N ALA A 176 63.69 38.86 27.35
CA ALA A 176 62.99 37.66 27.26
C ALA A 176 61.89 37.73 26.10
N SER A 177 61.90 36.81 25.14
CA SER A 177 60.88 36.66 24.14
C SER A 177 60.18 35.35 24.34
N LEU A 178 58.81 35.38 24.34
CA LEU A 178 57.99 34.21 24.37
C LEU A 178 57.49 33.96 22.93
N ASP A 179 57.99 32.90 22.33
CA ASP A 179 57.57 32.48 20.97
C ASP A 179 56.53 31.36 21.06
N VAL A 180 55.33 31.64 20.50
CA VAL A 180 54.24 30.69 20.40
C VAL A 180 54.31 30.10 19.00
N GLN A 181 54.88 28.92 18.91
CA GLN A 181 55.01 28.17 17.65
C GLN A 181 53.77 27.31 17.44
N LEU A 182 53.11 27.51 16.32
CA LEU A 182 51.87 26.88 15.98
C LEU A 182 52.03 25.98 14.77
N LYS A 183 51.45 24.80 14.81
CA LYS A 183 51.27 23.95 13.65
C LYS A 183 49.78 23.86 13.39
N GLU A 184 49.34 24.55 12.34
CA GLU A 184 47.93 24.56 11.98
C GLU A 184 47.49 23.20 11.45
N ARG A 185 46.24 22.79 11.79
CA ARG A 185 45.62 21.63 11.23
C ARG A 185 45.27 21.83 9.77
N PRO A 186 45.36 20.79 8.93
CA PRO A 186 44.95 20.88 7.55
C PRO A 186 43.47 21.15 7.42
N VAL A 187 43.09 21.89 6.41
CA VAL A 187 41.72 22.23 6.10
C VAL A 187 41.22 21.26 5.03
N LEU A 188 40.01 20.69 5.22
CA LEU A 188 39.38 19.86 4.22
C LEU A 188 39.02 20.67 2.97
N ALA A 189 39.77 20.45 1.90
CA ALA A 189 39.54 21.11 0.61
C ALA A 189 38.46 20.41 -0.23
N ALA A 190 38.51 19.09 -0.26
CA ALA A 190 37.58 18.28 -1.02
C ALA A 190 37.41 16.90 -0.38
N MET A 191 36.22 16.32 -0.60
CA MET A 191 35.88 14.96 -0.22
C MET A 191 35.29 14.23 -1.41
N SER A 192 35.75 13.02 -1.68
CA SER A 192 35.19 12.13 -2.68
C SER A 192 34.76 10.81 -2.05
N ILE A 193 33.69 10.21 -2.56
CA ILE A 193 33.14 8.95 -2.07
C ILE A 193 33.02 8.00 -3.26
N HIS A 194 33.60 6.80 -3.12
CA HIS A 194 33.63 5.75 -4.15
C HIS A 194 33.13 4.42 -3.58
N GLY A 195 32.69 3.52 -4.45
CA GLY A 195 32.23 2.16 -4.07
C GLY A 195 30.88 2.11 -3.38
N VAL A 196 30.03 3.13 -3.57
CA VAL A 196 28.68 3.22 -3.00
C VAL A 196 27.67 2.92 -4.10
N ASP A 197 27.17 1.67 -4.16
CA ASP A 197 26.28 1.14 -5.18
C ASP A 197 24.91 0.74 -4.64
N GLN A 198 24.82 0.24 -3.39
CA GLN A 198 23.62 -0.29 -2.76
C GLN A 198 22.96 0.71 -1.81
N VAL A 199 23.76 1.56 -1.16
CA VAL A 199 23.27 2.62 -0.29
C VAL A 199 23.32 3.95 -1.04
N SER A 200 22.39 4.86 -0.72
CA SER A 200 22.39 6.18 -1.35
C SER A 200 23.67 6.96 -1.01
N ARG A 201 24.38 7.43 -2.03
CA ARG A 201 25.58 8.27 -1.87
C ARG A 201 25.30 9.51 -0.99
N LYS A 202 24.07 10.03 -1.10
CA LYS A 202 23.62 11.16 -0.27
C LYS A 202 23.57 10.77 1.21
N ASP A 203 23.01 9.60 1.54
CA ASP A 203 22.90 9.13 2.94
C ASP A 203 24.28 8.93 3.55
N VAL A 204 25.24 8.39 2.77
CA VAL A 204 26.64 8.25 3.21
C VAL A 204 27.29 9.62 3.43
N ALA A 205 27.12 10.56 2.52
CA ALA A 205 27.66 11.92 2.65
C ALA A 205 27.09 12.65 3.87
N ASP A 206 25.79 12.53 4.11
CA ASP A 206 25.10 13.12 5.26
C ASP A 206 25.59 12.51 6.60
N ARG A 207 26.00 11.25 6.60
CA ARG A 207 26.55 10.58 7.80
C ARG A 207 28.00 10.90 8.07
N LEU A 208 28.81 11.16 7.05
CA LEU A 208 30.20 11.55 7.20
C LEU A 208 30.35 12.89 7.96
N GLN A 209 29.43 13.84 7.79
CA GLN A 209 29.39 15.13 8.48
C GLN A 209 30.72 15.89 8.45
N LEU A 210 31.42 15.86 7.30
CA LEU A 210 32.69 16.53 7.07
C LEU A 210 32.51 17.66 6.03
N PRO A 211 32.07 18.85 6.44
CA PRO A 211 31.94 19.97 5.52
C PRO A 211 33.31 20.48 5.05
N ALA A 212 33.43 20.89 3.82
CA ALA A 212 34.63 21.50 3.27
C ALA A 212 34.90 22.85 3.94
N GLY A 213 36.15 23.24 4.03
CA GLY A 213 36.60 24.53 4.58
C GLY A 213 36.90 24.54 6.10
N ILE A 214 36.70 23.43 6.81
CA ILE A 214 37.03 23.34 8.25
C ILE A 214 38.33 22.58 8.50
N ALA A 215 39.00 22.91 9.62
CA ALA A 215 40.14 22.16 10.09
C ALA A 215 39.71 20.77 10.59
N ILE A 216 40.41 19.76 10.18
CA ILE A 216 40.05 18.36 10.46
C ILE A 216 41.14 17.67 11.25
N ASP A 217 40.74 16.92 12.28
CA ASP A 217 41.63 16.04 13.01
C ASP A 217 41.38 14.57 12.74
N PRO A 218 42.32 13.65 12.98
CA PRO A 218 42.16 12.23 12.79
C PRO A 218 40.98 11.63 13.57
N ALA A 219 40.63 12.18 14.75
CA ALA A 219 39.54 11.72 15.56
C ALA A 219 38.18 11.97 14.89
N ARG A 220 38.02 13.09 14.21
CA ARG A 220 36.81 13.37 13.40
C ARG A 220 36.67 12.42 12.21
N ILE A 221 37.77 12.10 11.54
CA ILE A 221 37.77 11.14 10.45
C ILE A 221 37.35 9.77 10.98
N ALA A 222 37.95 9.30 12.09
CA ALA A 222 37.57 8.03 12.70
C ALA A 222 36.09 7.97 13.09
N GLN A 223 35.58 9.04 13.71
CA GLN A 223 34.16 9.13 14.08
C GLN A 223 33.21 9.12 12.85
N SER A 224 33.66 9.72 11.76
CA SER A 224 32.89 9.70 10.48
C SER A 224 32.85 8.30 9.89
N ILE A 225 33.94 7.54 9.97
CA ILE A 225 33.99 6.14 9.57
C ILE A 225 33.01 5.32 10.40
N GLU A 226 33.08 5.43 11.74
CA GLU A 226 32.21 4.70 12.68
C GLU A 226 30.71 4.99 12.43
N ARG A 227 30.36 6.24 12.16
CA ARG A 227 28.99 6.61 11.79
C ARG A 227 28.55 6.01 10.46
N THR A 228 29.47 5.90 9.51
CA THR A 228 29.19 5.32 8.20
C THR A 228 29.07 3.79 8.31
N ASP A 229 29.94 3.16 9.08
CA ASP A 229 29.84 1.72 9.36
C ASP A 229 28.49 1.40 10.03
N SER A 230 28.08 2.17 11.02
CA SER A 230 26.75 2.05 11.66
C SER A 230 25.58 2.24 10.67
N LEU A 231 25.70 3.13 9.67
CA LEU A 231 24.71 3.25 8.62
C LEU A 231 24.63 1.97 7.80
N TYR A 232 25.75 1.41 7.39
CA TYR A 232 25.81 0.17 6.62
C TYR A 232 25.27 -1.02 7.42
N GLU A 233 25.63 -1.13 8.70
CA GLU A 233 25.07 -2.14 9.60
C GLU A 233 23.54 -2.04 9.69
N SER A 234 23.01 -0.83 9.89
CA SER A 234 21.55 -0.59 9.93
C SER A 234 20.82 -0.95 8.64
N LYS A 235 21.55 -1.04 7.51
CA LYS A 235 21.05 -1.48 6.20
C LYS A 235 21.33 -2.96 5.92
N GLY A 236 21.84 -3.71 6.89
CA GLY A 236 22.13 -5.13 6.78
C GLY A 236 23.49 -5.48 6.17
N PHE A 237 24.37 -4.52 5.96
CA PHE A 237 25.70 -4.71 5.38
C PHE A 237 26.77 -4.79 6.49
N TYR A 238 26.75 -5.82 7.29
CA TYR A 238 27.66 -6.04 8.42
C TYR A 238 29.12 -6.31 8.02
N LEU A 239 29.38 -6.51 6.74
CA LEU A 239 30.70 -6.69 6.18
C LEU A 239 31.26 -5.44 5.51
N ALA A 240 30.50 -4.39 5.44
CA ALA A 240 30.95 -3.13 4.85
C ALA A 240 32.22 -2.65 5.53
N ARG A 241 33.13 -2.11 4.74
CA ARG A 241 34.38 -1.52 5.22
C ARG A 241 34.57 -0.19 4.56
N VAL A 242 34.79 0.83 5.39
CA VAL A 242 35.09 2.17 4.93
C VAL A 242 36.60 2.38 5.04
N HIS A 243 37.25 2.57 3.91
CA HIS A 243 38.66 2.94 3.83
C HIS A 243 38.79 4.42 3.49
N VAL A 244 39.74 5.11 4.07
CA VAL A 244 39.98 6.51 3.79
C VAL A 244 41.44 6.75 3.38
N ASP A 245 41.62 7.33 2.22
CA ASP A 245 42.90 7.82 1.74
C ASP A 245 42.96 9.33 1.89
N SER A 246 44.14 9.83 2.33
CA SER A 246 44.35 11.26 2.52
C SER A 246 45.50 11.76 1.66
N ALA A 247 45.25 12.84 0.94
CA ALA A 247 46.28 13.53 0.16
C ALA A 247 46.43 14.96 0.67
N MET A 248 47.70 15.37 0.92
CA MET A 248 48.04 16.72 1.37
C MET A 248 48.62 17.54 0.23
N SER A 249 48.14 18.75 0.06
CA SER A 249 48.71 19.78 -0.83
C SER A 249 48.84 21.07 -0.06
N GLY A 250 50.07 21.32 0.45
CA GLY A 250 50.29 22.40 1.41
C GLY A 250 49.54 22.17 2.71
N ASN A 251 48.67 23.11 3.09
CA ASN A 251 47.79 22.99 4.27
C ASN A 251 46.36 22.52 3.94
N GLN A 252 46.13 22.05 2.70
CA GLN A 252 44.86 21.52 2.23
C GLN A 252 44.88 20.00 2.25
N LEU A 253 43.83 19.42 2.82
CA LEU A 253 43.60 17.98 2.93
C LEU A 253 42.49 17.57 1.93
N THR A 254 42.74 16.59 1.11
CA THR A 254 41.73 15.92 0.32
C THR A 254 41.52 14.52 0.87
N LEU A 255 40.26 14.15 1.15
CA LEU A 255 39.90 12.83 1.63
C LEU A 255 39.14 12.05 0.56
N THR A 256 39.57 10.81 0.32
CA THR A 256 38.89 9.88 -0.54
C THR A 256 38.38 8.70 0.30
N PHE A 257 37.06 8.62 0.43
CA PHE A 257 36.40 7.50 1.11
C PHE A 257 36.07 6.44 0.07
N THR A 258 36.63 5.26 0.23
CA THR A 258 36.33 4.08 -0.60
C THR A 258 35.58 3.10 0.29
N VAL A 259 34.34 2.80 -0.09
CA VAL A 259 33.49 1.85 0.62
C VAL A 259 33.46 0.54 -0.14
N ASP A 260 33.84 -0.54 0.53
CA ASP A 260 33.56 -1.89 0.10
C ASP A 260 32.28 -2.33 0.82
N GLU A 261 31.13 -2.22 0.16
CA GLU A 261 29.82 -2.50 0.77
C GLU A 261 29.65 -3.99 1.12
N GLY A 262 30.39 -4.86 0.45
CA GLY A 262 30.20 -6.29 0.60
C GLY A 262 28.80 -6.76 0.19
N ARG A 263 28.40 -7.92 0.64
CA ARG A 263 27.03 -8.41 0.48
C ARG A 263 26.25 -8.22 1.78
N ARG A 264 24.92 -8.14 1.68
CA ARG A 264 24.05 -8.19 2.85
C ARG A 264 24.23 -9.51 3.60
N LEU A 265 24.15 -9.47 4.92
CA LEU A 265 24.18 -10.65 5.74
C LEU A 265 22.99 -11.55 5.40
N ALA A 266 23.25 -12.81 5.06
CA ALA A 266 22.22 -13.79 4.79
C ALA A 266 22.22 -14.88 5.88
N ILE A 267 21.02 -15.27 6.31
CA ILE A 267 20.87 -16.36 7.30
C ILE A 267 21.07 -17.70 6.61
N SER A 268 22.09 -18.43 7.02
CA SER A 268 22.39 -19.77 6.53
C SER A 268 21.58 -20.87 7.24
N GLY A 269 21.22 -20.63 8.50
CA GLY A 269 20.46 -21.57 9.30
C GLY A 269 19.92 -20.96 10.58
N ILE A 270 18.83 -21.52 11.10
CA ILE A 270 18.26 -21.18 12.39
C ILE A 270 18.14 -22.46 13.22
N GLY A 271 18.95 -22.55 14.26
CA GLY A 271 18.91 -23.61 15.25
C GLY A 271 18.02 -23.25 16.43
N VAL A 272 17.20 -24.18 16.91
CA VAL A 272 16.35 -23.98 18.10
C VAL A 272 16.63 -25.10 19.08
N THR A 273 16.88 -24.76 20.35
CA THR A 273 17.16 -25.68 21.44
C THR A 273 16.23 -25.42 22.62
N GLY A 274 15.92 -26.46 23.39
CA GLY A 274 14.99 -26.36 24.52
C GLY A 274 13.52 -26.57 24.16
N ASN A 275 13.19 -26.59 22.89
CA ASN A 275 11.86 -26.79 22.34
C ASN A 275 11.45 -28.27 22.39
N LYS A 276 10.73 -28.67 23.41
CA LYS A 276 10.22 -30.07 23.57
C LYS A 276 8.79 -30.20 23.02
N ALA A 277 7.99 -29.17 23.17
CA ALA A 277 6.58 -29.16 22.82
C ALA A 277 6.31 -28.85 21.34
N ILE A 278 7.04 -27.92 20.77
CA ILE A 278 6.87 -27.47 19.38
C ILE A 278 8.14 -27.80 18.57
N PRO A 279 8.04 -28.50 17.44
CA PRO A 279 9.23 -28.85 16.66
C PRO A 279 9.90 -27.57 16.08
N ALA A 280 11.23 -27.54 16.05
CA ALA A 280 12.03 -26.41 15.56
C ALA A 280 11.55 -25.90 14.19
N ARG A 281 11.17 -26.83 13.29
CA ARG A 281 10.64 -26.48 11.97
C ARG A 281 9.37 -25.61 12.04
N ALA A 282 8.50 -25.84 13.03
CA ALA A 282 7.30 -25.04 13.19
C ALA A 282 7.63 -23.65 13.74
N ILE A 283 8.60 -23.54 14.65
CA ILE A 283 9.09 -22.27 15.19
C ILE A 283 9.70 -21.45 14.07
N VAL A 284 10.63 -21.99 13.30
CA VAL A 284 11.24 -21.34 12.13
C VAL A 284 10.18 -21.04 11.06
N GLY A 285 9.14 -21.89 10.97
CA GLY A 285 7.99 -21.67 10.10
C GLY A 285 7.18 -20.42 10.44
N ALA A 286 7.04 -20.10 11.72
CA ALA A 286 6.31 -18.91 12.20
C ALA A 286 7.11 -17.61 12.08
N MET A 287 8.44 -17.68 12.13
CA MET A 287 9.31 -16.52 11.96
C MET A 287 9.15 -15.92 10.54
N GLN A 288 9.35 -14.63 10.41
CA GLN A 288 9.46 -13.95 9.12
C GLN A 288 10.90 -14.05 8.58
N THR A 289 11.88 -13.98 9.48
CA THR A 289 13.28 -14.25 9.18
C THR A 289 13.44 -15.72 8.74
N LYS A 290 13.90 -15.94 7.50
CA LYS A 290 14.07 -17.26 6.93
C LYS A 290 15.51 -17.49 6.51
N PRO A 291 16.04 -18.73 6.62
CA PRO A 291 17.31 -19.04 6.01
C PRO A 291 17.23 -18.98 4.48
N GLU A 292 18.37 -18.68 3.82
CA GLU A 292 18.50 -18.72 2.37
C GLU A 292 18.05 -20.08 1.83
N GLY A 293 17.37 -20.08 0.67
CA GLY A 293 16.81 -21.28 0.05
C GLY A 293 17.30 -21.49 -1.37
N PHE A 294 16.99 -22.67 -1.92
CA PHE A 294 17.32 -23.02 -3.30
C PHE A 294 16.65 -22.10 -4.36
N TRP A 295 15.49 -21.50 -4.01
CA TRP A 295 14.72 -20.66 -4.94
C TRP A 295 15.21 -19.22 -4.90
N TRP A 296 15.36 -18.57 -6.04
CA TRP A 296 15.84 -17.20 -6.26
C TRP A 296 15.08 -16.11 -5.48
N PHE A 297 13.89 -16.41 -4.98
CA PHE A 297 13.08 -15.50 -4.16
C PHE A 297 13.28 -15.68 -2.63
N ARG A 298 14.21 -16.55 -2.20
CA ARG A 298 14.57 -16.73 -0.79
C ARG A 298 16.03 -16.37 -0.57
N ASN A 299 16.29 -15.08 -0.52
CA ASN A 299 17.66 -14.56 -0.37
C ASN A 299 18.20 -14.71 1.05
N GLY A 300 17.34 -14.97 2.05
CA GLY A 300 17.73 -15.11 3.45
C GLY A 300 18.32 -13.85 4.07
N GLU A 301 18.07 -12.67 3.49
CA GLU A 301 18.59 -11.41 3.99
C GLU A 301 18.14 -11.18 5.44
N PHE A 302 19.09 -10.77 6.27
CA PHE A 302 18.83 -10.47 7.66
C PHE A 302 18.40 -9.02 7.84
N ASP A 303 17.34 -8.83 8.61
CA ASP A 303 16.83 -7.53 9.02
C ASP A 303 16.56 -7.54 10.52
N ASP A 304 17.24 -6.66 11.25
CA ASP A 304 17.18 -6.60 12.71
C ASP A 304 15.76 -6.38 13.24
N ALA A 305 14.99 -5.47 12.61
CA ALA A 305 13.65 -5.16 13.06
C ALA A 305 12.70 -6.34 12.86
N THR A 306 12.81 -7.01 11.73
CA THR A 306 12.04 -8.23 11.42
C THR A 306 12.39 -9.35 12.39
N PHE A 307 13.68 -9.54 12.68
CA PHE A 307 14.15 -10.57 13.62
C PHE A 307 13.71 -10.26 15.05
N ALA A 308 13.80 -9.01 15.50
CA ALA A 308 13.28 -8.58 16.80
C ALA A 308 11.77 -8.88 16.93
N GLY A 309 10.96 -8.57 15.89
CA GLY A 309 9.54 -8.91 15.86
C GLY A 309 9.27 -10.43 15.84
N ASP A 310 10.18 -11.24 15.28
CA ASP A 310 10.09 -12.69 15.39
C ASP A 310 10.24 -13.16 16.84
N LEU A 311 11.18 -12.55 17.58
CA LEU A 311 11.49 -12.94 18.96
C LEU A 311 10.45 -12.44 19.97
N THR A 312 9.91 -11.22 19.78
CA THR A 312 8.99 -10.59 20.73
C THR A 312 7.54 -10.95 20.47
N ASP A 313 7.15 -11.17 19.23
CA ASP A 313 5.75 -11.29 18.84
C ASP A 313 5.45 -12.67 18.23
N ARG A 314 6.12 -13.06 17.13
CA ARG A 314 5.70 -14.23 16.33
C ARG A 314 5.97 -15.57 17.00
N ILE A 315 7.14 -15.74 17.62
CA ILE A 315 7.46 -16.97 18.35
C ILE A 315 6.60 -17.09 19.62
N PRO A 316 6.47 -16.05 20.48
CA PRO A 316 5.54 -16.09 21.61
C PRO A 316 4.11 -16.39 21.19
N ALA A 317 3.57 -15.73 20.17
CA ALA A 317 2.22 -15.96 19.64
C ALA A 317 2.03 -17.41 19.16
N LEU A 318 3.04 -18.01 18.51
CA LEU A 318 2.99 -19.43 18.13
C LEU A 318 2.81 -20.36 19.34
N TYR A 319 3.51 -20.06 20.43
CA TYR A 319 3.42 -20.84 21.67
C TYR A 319 2.10 -20.60 22.41
N ALA A 320 1.68 -19.35 22.50
CA ALA A 320 0.42 -18.93 23.10
C ALA A 320 -0.80 -19.55 22.40
N ALA A 321 -0.79 -19.57 21.06
CA ALA A 321 -1.83 -20.25 20.26
C ALA A 321 -1.92 -21.77 20.50
N ARG A 322 -0.92 -22.37 21.17
CA ARG A 322 -0.90 -23.79 21.52
C ARG A 322 -1.00 -24.08 23.01
N GLY A 323 -1.36 -23.05 23.77
CA GLY A 323 -1.55 -23.16 25.22
C GLY A 323 -0.27 -23.07 26.06
N TYR A 324 0.84 -22.64 25.49
CA TYR A 324 2.11 -22.47 26.21
C TYR A 324 2.35 -20.99 26.55
N ILE A 325 1.46 -20.37 27.34
CA ILE A 325 1.50 -18.96 27.70
C ILE A 325 2.66 -18.56 28.64
N ASP A 326 3.33 -19.54 29.26
CA ASP A 326 4.53 -19.33 30.08
C ASP A 326 5.82 -19.50 29.26
N PHE A 327 5.74 -19.46 27.93
CA PHE A 327 6.89 -19.52 27.06
C PHE A 327 7.91 -18.41 27.40
N ARG A 328 9.20 -18.76 27.31
CA ARG A 328 10.28 -17.79 27.48
C ARG A 328 11.39 -18.06 26.47
N LEU A 329 11.82 -17.01 25.82
CA LEU A 329 13.09 -16.99 25.08
C LEU A 329 14.21 -16.77 26.11
N LEU A 330 15.12 -17.71 26.21
CA LEU A 330 16.23 -17.67 27.17
C LEU A 330 17.46 -16.99 26.58
N GLN A 331 17.71 -17.21 25.31
CA GLN A 331 18.88 -16.68 24.59
C GLN A 331 18.65 -16.68 23.09
N ASP A 332 19.13 -15.64 22.46
CA ASP A 332 19.30 -15.51 21.03
C ASP A 332 20.77 -15.18 20.73
N THR A 333 21.37 -15.88 19.80
CA THR A 333 22.77 -15.65 19.44
C THR A 333 22.92 -15.81 17.94
N MET A 334 23.55 -14.84 17.30
CA MET A 334 23.90 -14.91 15.90
C MET A 334 25.42 -15.07 15.74
N LYS A 335 25.84 -16.09 15.05
CA LYS A 335 27.24 -16.33 14.66
C LYS A 335 27.42 -15.88 13.22
N VAL A 336 28.20 -14.84 12.99
CA VAL A 336 28.48 -14.30 11.66
C VAL A 336 29.80 -14.85 11.14
N ASP A 337 29.76 -15.54 10.03
CA ASP A 337 30.95 -15.88 9.27
C ASP A 337 31.32 -14.73 8.34
N ARG A 338 32.37 -13.99 8.74
CA ARG A 338 32.82 -12.80 8.01
C ARG A 338 33.47 -13.11 6.66
N THR A 339 33.78 -14.37 6.38
CA THR A 339 34.43 -14.72 5.12
C THR A 339 33.45 -14.87 3.98
N ASN A 340 32.25 -15.37 4.29
CA ASN A 340 31.19 -15.60 3.29
C ASN A 340 29.92 -14.77 3.48
N GLY A 341 29.86 -13.89 4.52
CA GLY A 341 28.72 -13.04 4.82
C GLY A 341 27.47 -13.82 5.19
N LYS A 342 27.62 -14.96 5.86
CA LYS A 342 26.50 -15.78 6.34
C LYS A 342 26.40 -15.74 7.85
N GLY A 343 25.16 -15.67 8.35
CA GLY A 343 24.86 -15.74 9.78
C GLY A 343 24.14 -17.04 10.13
N GLU A 344 24.47 -17.65 11.22
CA GLU A 344 23.72 -18.75 11.84
C GLU A 344 23.08 -18.25 13.13
N VAL A 345 21.75 -18.35 13.21
CA VAL A 345 20.99 -17.98 14.40
C VAL A 345 20.79 -19.19 15.29
N GLN A 346 21.06 -19.03 16.59
CA GLN A 346 20.83 -20.06 17.61
C GLN A 346 19.88 -19.49 18.66
N LEU A 347 18.69 -20.09 18.76
CA LEU A 347 17.66 -19.74 19.74
C LEU A 347 17.63 -20.80 20.85
N ARG A 348 17.57 -20.34 22.09
CA ARG A 348 17.34 -21.20 23.24
C ARG A 348 16.04 -20.83 23.91
N VAL A 349 15.09 -21.76 23.92
CA VAL A 349 13.74 -21.54 24.39
C VAL A 349 13.38 -22.44 25.59
N GLN A 350 12.35 -22.02 26.32
CA GLN A 350 11.71 -22.79 27.36
C GLN A 350 10.21 -22.78 27.10
N ASP A 351 9.63 -23.93 26.80
CA ASP A 351 8.23 -24.05 26.40
C ASP A 351 7.23 -23.66 27.51
N GLY A 352 7.53 -23.99 28.76
CA GLY A 352 6.58 -23.89 29.87
C GLY A 352 5.56 -25.03 29.92
N PRO A 353 4.61 -25.02 30.87
CA PRO A 353 3.51 -25.98 30.94
C PRO A 353 2.42 -25.64 29.92
N ARG A 354 1.66 -26.63 29.50
CA ARG A 354 0.51 -26.43 28.63
C ARG A 354 -0.73 -26.10 29.43
N TYR A 355 -1.52 -25.14 28.94
CA TYR A 355 -2.79 -24.74 29.55
C TYR A 355 -3.98 -25.22 28.73
N THR A 356 -5.03 -25.66 29.44
CA THR A 356 -6.37 -25.93 28.91
C THR A 356 -7.35 -24.94 29.50
N VAL A 357 -8.44 -24.71 28.80
CA VAL A 357 -9.51 -23.83 29.25
C VAL A 357 -10.24 -24.45 30.44
N GLY A 358 -10.42 -23.67 31.50
CA GLY A 358 -11.21 -24.00 32.68
C GLY A 358 -12.63 -23.39 32.62
N ASP A 359 -13.04 -22.73 33.72
CA ASP A 359 -14.35 -22.09 33.81
C ASP A 359 -14.35 -20.75 33.08
N PHE A 360 -15.54 -20.35 32.54
CA PHE A 360 -15.72 -19.09 31.85
C PHE A 360 -16.85 -18.27 32.49
N GLU A 361 -16.57 -17.01 32.83
CA GLU A 361 -17.49 -16.09 33.50
C GLU A 361 -17.55 -14.72 32.80
N ILE A 362 -18.67 -14.02 32.92
CA ILE A 362 -18.87 -12.68 32.37
C ILE A 362 -19.48 -11.79 33.47
N TYR A 363 -18.86 -10.66 33.73
CA TYR A 363 -19.31 -9.68 34.70
C TYR A 363 -19.54 -8.30 34.09
N GLY A 364 -20.56 -7.59 34.62
CA GLY A 364 -20.81 -6.18 34.31
C GLY A 364 -21.64 -5.93 33.05
N ASN A 365 -22.02 -6.95 32.31
CA ASN A 365 -22.86 -6.84 31.11
C ASN A 365 -24.33 -6.53 31.50
N LYS A 366 -24.88 -5.47 30.89
CA LYS A 366 -26.31 -5.05 31.06
C LYS A 366 -27.02 -4.94 29.72
N ARG A 367 -26.32 -4.44 28.68
CA ARG A 367 -26.86 -4.25 27.32
C ARG A 367 -27.07 -5.56 26.61
N PHE A 368 -26.08 -6.45 26.69
CA PHE A 368 -26.15 -7.79 26.15
C PHE A 368 -26.36 -8.82 27.27
N SER A 369 -27.13 -9.85 27.00
CA SER A 369 -27.23 -10.97 27.93
C SER A 369 -25.94 -11.80 27.93
N SER A 370 -25.61 -12.46 29.02
CA SER A 370 -24.47 -13.36 29.13
C SER A 370 -24.52 -14.48 28.08
N GLU A 371 -25.70 -14.89 27.66
CA GLU A 371 -25.93 -15.89 26.64
C GLU A 371 -25.56 -15.38 25.24
N GLN A 372 -25.89 -14.10 24.92
CA GLN A 372 -25.48 -13.44 23.67
C GLN A 372 -23.98 -13.26 23.61
N LEU A 373 -23.33 -12.87 24.71
CA LEU A 373 -21.88 -12.70 24.76
C LEU A 373 -21.14 -14.03 24.72
N ARG A 374 -21.72 -15.09 25.33
CA ARG A 374 -21.16 -16.45 25.28
C ARG A 374 -21.07 -16.99 23.83
N ALA A 375 -21.90 -16.50 22.91
CA ALA A 375 -21.79 -16.86 21.50
C ALA A 375 -20.45 -16.45 20.86
N TYR A 376 -19.74 -15.46 21.42
CA TYR A 376 -18.41 -15.05 21.01
C TYR A 376 -17.30 -15.90 21.67
N PHE A 377 -17.62 -16.72 22.67
CA PHE A 377 -16.62 -17.52 23.37
C PHE A 377 -16.06 -18.62 22.47
N PRO A 378 -14.76 -18.59 22.14
CA PRO A 378 -14.23 -19.36 21.02
C PRO A 378 -13.95 -20.83 21.33
N PHE A 379 -14.15 -21.27 22.60
CA PHE A 379 -13.79 -22.62 23.04
C PHE A 379 -14.98 -23.54 23.24
N ASP A 380 -16.21 -23.03 23.15
CA ASP A 380 -17.43 -23.84 23.21
C ASP A 380 -17.75 -24.57 21.91
N HIS A 381 -17.24 -24.03 20.76
CA HIS A 381 -17.49 -24.56 19.44
C HIS A 381 -16.18 -25.06 18.81
N ASP A 382 -16.24 -26.24 18.18
CA ASP A 382 -15.14 -26.80 17.39
C ASP A 382 -15.05 -26.13 15.99
N ASP A 383 -15.11 -24.79 15.95
CA ASP A 383 -14.99 -24.03 14.70
C ASP A 383 -13.55 -24.04 14.20
N HIS A 384 -13.13 -25.19 13.69
CA HIS A 384 -11.94 -25.24 12.85
C HIS A 384 -12.29 -24.61 11.50
N SER A 385 -11.60 -23.56 11.11
CA SER A 385 -11.73 -23.02 9.78
C SER A 385 -11.50 -24.12 8.74
N LEU A 386 -12.19 -24.06 7.59
CA LEU A 386 -11.95 -25.01 6.48
C LEU A 386 -10.45 -25.06 6.12
N ALA A 387 -9.73 -23.94 6.33
CA ALA A 387 -8.29 -23.84 6.12
C ALA A 387 -7.49 -24.63 7.14
N GLU A 388 -7.84 -24.60 8.43
CA GLU A 388 -7.20 -25.44 9.48
C GLU A 388 -7.49 -26.92 9.25
N SER A 389 -8.70 -27.24 8.81
CA SER A 389 -9.06 -28.63 8.47
C SER A 389 -8.27 -29.12 7.25
N ALA A 390 -8.05 -28.29 6.24
CA ALA A 390 -7.26 -28.63 5.05
C ALA A 390 -5.76 -28.72 5.37
N LEU A 391 -5.22 -27.80 6.19
CA LEU A 391 -3.84 -27.83 6.68
C LEU A 391 -3.59 -29.02 7.61
N GLY A 392 -4.57 -29.41 8.42
CA GLY A 392 -4.54 -30.59 9.26
C GLY A 392 -4.46 -31.91 8.50
N LEU A 393 -4.96 -31.95 7.25
CA LEU A 393 -4.81 -33.08 6.33
C LEU A 393 -3.36 -33.21 5.81
N ILE A 394 -2.67 -32.07 5.63
CA ILE A 394 -1.29 -32.05 5.10
C ILE A 394 -0.26 -32.17 6.24
N HIS A 395 -0.56 -31.63 7.41
CA HIS A 395 0.31 -31.63 8.58
C HIS A 395 -0.47 -31.91 9.88
N PRO A 396 -0.67 -33.18 10.28
CA PRO A 396 -1.43 -33.55 11.48
C PRO A 396 -0.87 -33.01 12.81
N THR A 397 0.36 -32.49 12.81
CA THR A 397 0.99 -31.87 13.99
C THR A 397 0.47 -30.48 14.34
N TYR A 398 -0.33 -29.85 13.48
CA TYR A 398 -0.86 -28.49 13.73
C TYR A 398 -2.20 -28.45 14.44
N LYS A 399 -2.81 -29.59 14.70
CA LYS A 399 -4.11 -29.64 15.37
C LYS A 399 -3.95 -29.54 16.90
N ASN A 400 -4.47 -28.46 17.49
CA ASN A 400 -4.55 -28.36 18.94
C ASN A 400 -5.48 -29.45 19.48
N PRO A 401 -5.10 -30.16 20.55
CA PRO A 401 -6.06 -31.02 21.25
C PRO A 401 -7.24 -30.22 21.78
N LYS A 402 -8.42 -30.85 21.81
CA LYS A 402 -9.65 -30.26 22.31
C LYS A 402 -9.49 -29.64 23.70
N GLY A 403 -10.01 -28.42 23.88
CA GLY A 403 -9.91 -27.68 25.13
C GLY A 403 -8.56 -27.01 25.39
N THR A 404 -7.62 -26.96 24.42
CA THR A 404 -6.40 -26.17 24.57
C THR A 404 -6.74 -24.68 24.60
N PHE A 405 -6.12 -23.96 25.53
CA PHE A 405 -6.19 -22.51 25.53
C PHE A 405 -5.38 -21.95 24.37
N ASP A 406 -5.98 -21.06 23.62
CA ASP A 406 -5.38 -20.34 22.51
C ASP A 406 -5.58 -18.85 22.76
N GLU A 407 -4.52 -18.17 23.19
CA GLU A 407 -4.54 -16.76 23.58
C GLU A 407 -4.97 -15.86 22.41
N SER A 408 -4.53 -16.15 21.19
CA SER A 408 -4.91 -15.39 20.00
C SER A 408 -6.42 -15.44 19.76
N ARG A 409 -7.03 -16.62 19.88
CA ARG A 409 -8.50 -16.75 19.76
C ARG A 409 -9.26 -16.06 20.88
N TRP A 410 -8.69 -16.01 22.07
CA TRP A 410 -9.26 -15.31 23.23
C TRP A 410 -9.24 -13.80 23.04
N ASP A 411 -8.11 -13.27 22.55
CA ASP A 411 -7.95 -11.86 22.22
C ASP A 411 -8.90 -11.44 21.09
N ASP A 412 -8.95 -12.23 20.01
CA ASP A 412 -9.86 -12.01 18.88
C ASP A 412 -11.33 -11.98 19.33
N ALA A 413 -11.73 -12.91 20.20
CA ALA A 413 -13.07 -12.96 20.75
C ALA A 413 -13.36 -11.73 21.63
N THR A 414 -12.40 -11.32 22.44
CA THR A 414 -12.51 -10.11 23.27
C THR A 414 -12.70 -8.86 22.41
N GLU A 415 -11.95 -8.76 21.29
CA GLU A 415 -12.10 -7.64 20.36
C GLU A 415 -13.46 -7.67 19.64
N GLN A 416 -13.97 -8.84 19.26
CA GLN A 416 -15.32 -8.99 18.71
C GLN A 416 -16.41 -8.53 19.68
N VAL A 417 -16.25 -8.82 20.98
CA VAL A 417 -17.16 -8.31 22.00
C VAL A 417 -17.10 -6.79 22.11
N LYS A 418 -15.90 -6.19 22.09
CA LYS A 418 -15.75 -4.72 22.06
C LYS A 418 -16.38 -4.11 20.81
N GLU A 419 -16.21 -4.74 19.65
CA GLU A 419 -16.86 -4.31 18.41
C GLU A 419 -18.39 -4.38 18.50
N ALA A 420 -18.93 -5.44 19.10
CA ALA A 420 -20.38 -5.56 19.32
C ALA A 420 -20.92 -4.41 20.17
N TYR A 421 -20.24 -4.07 21.26
CA TYR A 421 -20.57 -2.89 22.07
C TYR A 421 -20.45 -1.58 21.30
N SER A 422 -19.38 -1.42 20.52
CA SER A 422 -19.13 -0.24 19.70
C SER A 422 -20.17 -0.06 18.59
N ASN A 423 -20.74 -1.17 18.08
CA ASN A 423 -21.81 -1.15 17.08
C ASN A 423 -23.17 -0.78 17.67
N GLU A 424 -23.32 -0.85 18.98
CA GLU A 424 -24.51 -0.36 19.71
C GLU A 424 -24.28 1.04 20.35
N GLY A 425 -23.15 1.68 20.02
CA GLY A 425 -22.81 3.03 20.47
C GLY A 425 -21.96 3.11 21.73
N TYR A 426 -21.68 2.00 22.36
CA TYR A 426 -20.94 1.95 23.63
C TYR A 426 -19.42 2.03 23.38
N ILE A 427 -18.96 3.10 22.76
CA ILE A 427 -17.55 3.28 22.38
C ILE A 427 -16.61 3.48 23.56
N TYR A 428 -17.14 3.83 24.71
CA TYR A 428 -16.38 3.97 25.96
C TYR A 428 -16.41 2.68 26.80
N SER A 429 -17.02 1.62 26.27
CA SER A 429 -17.01 0.34 26.93
C SER A 429 -15.60 -0.23 27.04
N THR A 430 -15.28 -0.82 28.16
CA THR A 430 -14.06 -1.57 28.37
C THR A 430 -14.41 -3.03 28.60
N VAL A 431 -13.84 -3.92 27.84
CA VAL A 431 -13.90 -5.36 28.02
C VAL A 431 -12.50 -5.81 28.39
N GLN A 432 -12.30 -6.18 29.64
CA GLN A 432 -11.01 -6.65 30.14
C GLN A 432 -11.01 -8.17 30.17
N PRO A 433 -10.17 -8.84 29.35
CA PRO A 433 -9.95 -10.26 29.47
C PRO A 433 -9.14 -10.54 30.74
N VAL A 434 -9.63 -11.46 31.56
CA VAL A 434 -8.95 -11.89 32.78
C VAL A 434 -8.65 -13.38 32.65
N GLU A 435 -7.39 -13.73 32.85
CA GLU A 435 -6.87 -15.08 32.81
C GLU A 435 -6.40 -15.50 34.20
N GLU A 436 -7.15 -16.33 34.84
CA GLU A 436 -6.80 -16.83 36.16
C GLU A 436 -6.20 -18.23 36.08
N ARG A 437 -4.89 -18.31 36.35
CA ARG A 437 -4.17 -19.57 36.33
C ARG A 437 -4.48 -20.40 37.54
N VAL A 438 -5.13 -21.55 37.37
CA VAL A 438 -5.46 -22.46 38.43
C VAL A 438 -4.19 -23.18 38.93
N PRO A 439 -3.82 -23.05 40.22
CA PRO A 439 -2.68 -23.74 40.78
C PRO A 439 -2.83 -25.26 40.63
N SER A 440 -1.86 -25.90 39.90
CA SER A 440 -1.85 -27.34 39.75
C SER A 440 -0.40 -27.83 39.68
N THR A 441 -0.17 -29.04 40.18
CA THR A 441 1.14 -29.76 40.03
C THR A 441 1.21 -30.58 38.76
N ASP A 442 0.12 -30.68 37.99
CA ASP A 442 0.01 -31.49 36.80
C ASP A 442 0.75 -30.85 35.63
N SER A 443 1.14 -31.67 34.66
CA SER A 443 1.80 -31.25 33.40
C SER A 443 0.86 -30.46 32.51
N VAL A 444 -0.46 -30.60 32.67
CA VAL A 444 -1.48 -29.83 31.98
C VAL A 444 -2.18 -28.99 33.04
N ARG A 445 -2.14 -27.67 32.88
CA ARG A 445 -2.72 -26.71 33.80
C ARG A 445 -3.99 -26.15 33.22
N LYS A 446 -4.87 -25.61 34.06
CA LYS A 446 -6.10 -24.93 33.67
C LYS A 446 -5.95 -23.41 33.81
N VAL A 447 -6.58 -22.71 32.91
CA VAL A 447 -6.77 -21.25 32.98
C VAL A 447 -8.28 -20.97 32.94
N ASN A 448 -8.79 -20.30 34.00
CA ASN A 448 -10.13 -19.79 33.99
C ASN A 448 -10.17 -18.45 33.31
N LEU A 449 -11.21 -18.23 32.52
CA LEU A 449 -11.33 -17.04 31.65
C LEU A 449 -12.52 -16.21 32.13
N ARG A 450 -12.35 -14.89 32.06
CA ARG A 450 -13.43 -13.99 32.47
C ARG A 450 -13.39 -12.70 31.67
N TRP A 451 -14.52 -12.20 31.26
CA TRP A 451 -14.66 -10.82 30.80
C TRP A 451 -15.23 -9.95 31.92
N ASP A 452 -14.44 -8.94 32.31
CA ASP A 452 -14.90 -7.85 33.18
C ASP A 452 -15.29 -6.67 32.28
N ILE A 453 -16.60 -6.38 32.19
CA ILE A 453 -17.19 -5.43 31.28
C ILE A 453 -17.64 -4.18 32.01
N ASN A 454 -17.17 -3.02 31.55
CA ASN A 454 -17.73 -1.73 31.93
C ASN A 454 -18.31 -1.05 30.70
N GLU A 455 -19.64 -1.02 30.60
CA GLU A 455 -20.33 -0.60 29.37
C GLU A 455 -20.28 0.92 29.12
N GLY A 456 -20.34 1.73 30.18
CA GLY A 456 -20.49 3.18 30.05
C GLY A 456 -21.87 3.57 29.51
N SER A 457 -21.92 4.67 28.74
CA SER A 457 -23.12 5.16 28.07
C SER A 457 -22.92 5.15 26.55
N PRO A 458 -24.02 4.92 25.79
CA PRO A 458 -23.90 4.99 24.32
C PRO A 458 -23.66 6.43 23.87
N ALA A 459 -22.79 6.62 22.91
CA ALA A 459 -22.48 7.90 22.29
C ALA A 459 -23.40 8.17 21.09
N ILE A 460 -23.75 9.43 20.91
CA ILE A 460 -24.50 9.94 19.74
C ILE A 460 -23.53 10.70 18.85
N VAL A 461 -23.72 10.59 17.55
CA VAL A 461 -22.96 11.39 16.58
C VAL A 461 -23.44 12.83 16.64
N ASN A 462 -22.61 13.73 17.14
CA ASN A 462 -22.94 15.15 17.21
C ASN A 462 -22.73 15.84 15.85
N ARG A 463 -21.53 15.69 15.26
CA ARG A 463 -21.16 16.34 14.00
C ARG A 463 -20.27 15.44 13.14
N ILE A 464 -20.36 15.62 11.82
CA ILE A 464 -19.50 14.95 10.86
C ILE A 464 -18.83 15.99 9.99
N ASP A 465 -17.51 16.09 10.08
CA ASP A 465 -16.67 17.00 9.33
C ASP A 465 -15.86 16.25 8.26
N ILE A 466 -15.55 16.97 7.18
CA ILE A 466 -14.70 16.47 6.09
C ILE A 466 -13.63 17.54 5.86
N THR A 467 -12.36 17.11 5.79
CA THR A 467 -11.22 18.01 5.62
C THR A 467 -10.25 17.48 4.57
N GLY A 468 -9.57 18.40 3.84
CA GLY A 468 -8.59 18.06 2.80
C GLY A 468 -9.19 17.80 1.41
N ASN A 469 -10.46 18.18 1.22
CA ASN A 469 -11.17 18.10 -0.07
C ASN A 469 -11.15 19.48 -0.76
N ASP A 470 -10.01 19.83 -1.35
CA ASP A 470 -9.82 21.16 -1.96
C ASP A 470 -10.54 21.29 -3.31
N TYR A 471 -10.63 20.22 -4.09
CA TYR A 471 -11.27 20.16 -5.41
C TYR A 471 -12.62 19.46 -5.35
N THR A 472 -12.74 18.37 -4.58
CA THR A 472 -13.98 17.58 -4.49
C THR A 472 -14.97 18.25 -3.56
N TYR A 473 -16.19 18.45 -4.02
CA TYR A 473 -17.27 19.02 -3.20
C TYR A 473 -17.57 18.13 -2.00
N ALA A 474 -17.74 18.74 -0.83
CA ALA A 474 -18.07 18.01 0.40
C ALA A 474 -19.38 17.21 0.29
N SER A 475 -20.36 17.67 -0.50
CA SER A 475 -21.60 16.93 -0.76
C SER A 475 -21.34 15.56 -1.35
N CYS A 476 -20.41 15.47 -2.30
CA CYS A 476 -19.99 14.22 -2.92
C CYS A 476 -19.45 13.19 -1.91
N ILE A 477 -18.60 13.64 -0.97
CA ILE A 477 -18.04 12.77 0.08
C ILE A 477 -19.11 12.43 1.13
N ARG A 478 -19.92 13.42 1.50
CA ARG A 478 -20.98 13.25 2.50
C ARG A 478 -22.01 12.20 2.12
N GLU A 479 -22.27 12.02 0.84
CA GLU A 479 -23.18 10.99 0.32
C GLU A 479 -22.64 9.54 0.49
N GLN A 480 -21.34 9.42 0.65
CA GLN A 480 -20.70 8.12 0.95
C GLN A 480 -20.79 7.76 2.44
N ILE A 481 -21.17 8.73 3.27
CA ILE A 481 -21.24 8.55 4.72
C ILE A 481 -22.61 7.97 5.08
N VAL A 482 -22.61 6.79 5.71
CA VAL A 482 -23.83 6.03 6.03
C VAL A 482 -24.53 6.59 7.26
N MET A 483 -23.76 7.17 8.20
CA MET A 483 -24.30 7.71 9.46
C MET A 483 -24.68 9.19 9.33
N ALA A 484 -25.58 9.65 10.19
CA ALA A 484 -26.01 11.04 10.24
C ALA A 484 -25.91 11.60 11.68
N PRO A 485 -25.71 12.90 11.85
CA PRO A 485 -25.82 13.57 13.14
C PRO A 485 -27.15 13.25 13.86
N GLY A 486 -27.11 13.06 15.17
CA GLY A 486 -28.25 12.68 16.00
C GLY A 486 -28.53 11.18 16.07
N GLN A 487 -27.79 10.35 15.33
CA GLN A 487 -27.91 8.88 15.43
C GLN A 487 -26.94 8.33 16.47
N VAL A 488 -27.27 7.18 17.05
CA VAL A 488 -26.34 6.40 17.86
C VAL A 488 -25.14 6.02 17.02
N PHE A 489 -23.95 6.21 17.55
CA PHE A 489 -22.70 5.82 16.90
C PHE A 489 -22.70 4.32 16.60
N LYS A 490 -22.24 3.94 15.41
CA LYS A 490 -22.03 2.55 15.01
C LYS A 490 -20.70 2.42 14.30
N ARG A 491 -19.80 1.59 14.86
CA ARG A 491 -18.47 1.37 14.29
C ARG A 491 -18.54 0.84 12.86
N ASP A 492 -19.44 -0.11 12.60
CA ASP A 492 -19.66 -0.66 11.27
C ASP A 492 -20.03 0.42 10.23
N TYR A 493 -20.86 1.40 10.63
CA TYR A 493 -21.24 2.50 9.75
C TYR A 493 -20.08 3.47 9.53
N LEU A 494 -19.23 3.68 10.55
CA LEU A 494 -18.00 4.47 10.42
C LEU A 494 -17.05 3.82 9.42
N MET A 495 -16.72 2.54 9.64
CA MET A 495 -15.80 1.80 8.76
C MET A 495 -16.34 1.66 7.35
N ARG A 496 -17.65 1.46 7.22
CA ARG A 496 -18.30 1.44 5.92
C ARG A 496 -18.24 2.79 5.21
N SER A 497 -18.48 3.87 5.92
CA SER A 497 -18.35 5.23 5.38
C SER A 497 -16.91 5.47 4.90
N TYR A 498 -15.93 5.08 5.71
CA TYR A 498 -14.52 5.13 5.36
C TYR A 498 -14.21 4.34 4.06
N GLN A 499 -14.68 3.10 3.96
CA GLN A 499 -14.50 2.27 2.78
C GLN A 499 -15.21 2.84 1.54
N ASN A 500 -16.42 3.36 1.71
CA ASN A 500 -17.15 4.00 0.60
C ASN A 500 -16.38 5.22 0.06
N ILE A 501 -15.83 6.06 0.95
CA ILE A 501 -15.01 7.21 0.56
C ILE A 501 -13.72 6.76 -0.13
N ALA A 502 -13.03 5.76 0.42
CA ALA A 502 -11.83 5.19 -0.17
C ALA A 502 -12.10 4.58 -1.56
N ASN A 503 -13.24 3.91 -1.73
CA ASN A 503 -13.67 3.28 -2.99
C ASN A 503 -13.99 4.29 -4.10
N LEU A 504 -14.22 5.56 -3.78
CA LEU A 504 -14.30 6.61 -4.81
C LEU A 504 -13.00 6.71 -5.61
N ASN A 505 -11.88 6.29 -5.02
CA ASN A 505 -10.55 6.34 -5.63
C ASN A 505 -10.10 7.75 -6.04
N PHE A 506 -10.61 8.78 -5.34
CA PHE A 506 -10.25 10.19 -5.55
C PHE A 506 -9.14 10.64 -4.62
N PHE A 507 -8.85 9.85 -3.61
CA PHE A 507 -7.93 10.17 -2.52
C PHE A 507 -6.73 9.25 -2.51
N GLU A 508 -5.62 9.69 -1.90
CA GLU A 508 -4.43 8.87 -1.71
C GLU A 508 -4.74 7.66 -0.82
N SER A 509 -4.10 6.53 -1.09
CA SER A 509 -4.24 5.29 -0.31
C SER A 509 -2.89 4.93 0.33
N PRO A 510 -2.86 4.49 1.59
CA PRO A 510 -4.01 4.35 2.50
C PRO A 510 -4.56 5.71 2.95
N MET A 511 -5.87 5.82 3.02
CA MET A 511 -6.53 7.02 3.55
C MET A 511 -6.39 7.03 5.08
N PRO A 512 -6.14 8.20 5.72
CA PRO A 512 -6.13 8.28 7.18
C PRO A 512 -7.43 7.78 7.80
N GLU A 513 -7.34 7.10 8.93
CA GLU A 513 -8.52 6.68 9.68
C GLU A 513 -9.33 7.90 10.13
N PRO A 514 -10.67 7.75 10.22
CA PRO A 514 -11.54 8.82 10.70
C PRO A 514 -11.21 9.16 12.16
N ASP A 515 -11.09 10.44 12.44
CA ASP A 515 -10.83 10.94 13.79
C ASP A 515 -12.15 11.05 14.55
N VAL A 516 -12.29 10.30 15.63
CA VAL A 516 -13.48 10.29 16.50
C VAL A 516 -13.13 10.99 17.80
N LYS A 517 -13.66 12.19 18.00
CA LYS A 517 -13.38 13.02 19.19
C LYS A 517 -14.55 13.02 20.15
N PRO A 518 -14.31 12.65 21.41
CA PRO A 518 -15.34 12.75 22.43
C PRO A 518 -15.64 14.21 22.80
N GLU A 519 -16.90 14.53 22.95
CA GLU A 519 -17.40 15.78 23.49
C GLU A 519 -17.66 15.67 25.01
N ALA A 520 -17.80 16.80 25.70
CA ALA A 520 -17.97 16.84 27.15
C ALA A 520 -19.26 16.13 27.65
N ASN A 521 -20.27 16.00 26.80
CA ASN A 521 -21.53 15.31 27.07
C ASN A 521 -21.48 13.79 26.80
N GLY A 522 -20.34 13.26 26.30
CA GLY A 522 -20.17 11.87 25.92
C GLY A 522 -20.53 11.55 24.46
N ASP A 523 -21.01 12.52 23.69
CA ASP A 523 -21.24 12.38 22.26
C ASP A 523 -19.92 12.48 21.48
N VAL A 524 -19.97 12.24 20.17
CA VAL A 524 -18.77 12.25 19.35
C VAL A 524 -18.87 13.14 18.13
N ASP A 525 -17.79 13.86 17.85
CA ASP A 525 -17.50 14.51 16.57
C ASP A 525 -16.63 13.58 15.72
N ILE A 526 -17.02 13.40 14.46
CA ILE A 526 -16.30 12.53 13.52
C ILE A 526 -15.71 13.41 12.43
N THR A 527 -14.41 13.26 12.17
CA THR A 527 -13.72 13.98 11.08
C THR A 527 -13.10 12.99 10.10
N PHE A 528 -13.58 13.03 8.86
CA PHE A 528 -12.94 12.32 7.74
C PHE A 528 -11.87 13.20 7.12
N LYS A 529 -10.62 12.78 7.23
CA LYS A 529 -9.45 13.46 6.65
C LYS A 529 -9.13 12.79 5.31
N VAL A 530 -9.16 13.57 4.23
CA VAL A 530 -8.83 13.07 2.90
C VAL A 530 -7.66 13.86 2.32
N LYS A 531 -6.92 13.24 1.40
CA LYS A 531 -5.88 13.88 0.61
C LYS A 531 -6.11 13.56 -0.86
N GLU A 532 -6.39 14.56 -1.66
CA GLU A 532 -6.79 14.39 -3.04
C GLU A 532 -5.65 13.96 -3.95
N LYS A 533 -5.96 13.10 -4.91
CA LYS A 533 -5.07 12.74 -6.01
C LYS A 533 -5.71 13.05 -7.35
N ARG A 534 -4.91 13.04 -8.42
CA ARG A 534 -5.43 13.20 -9.78
C ARG A 534 -6.34 12.01 -10.13
N THR A 535 -7.58 12.28 -10.51
CA THR A 535 -8.63 11.28 -10.75
C THR A 535 -8.78 10.88 -12.21
N GLY A 536 -8.37 11.75 -13.16
CA GLY A 536 -8.48 11.47 -14.59
C GLY A 536 -7.49 10.40 -15.06
N ASN A 537 -8.00 9.40 -15.75
CA ASN A 537 -7.20 8.31 -16.32
C ASN A 537 -7.29 8.31 -17.84
N VAL A 538 -6.15 8.13 -18.49
CA VAL A 538 -6.05 7.86 -19.93
C VAL A 538 -5.54 6.44 -20.09
N ASN A 539 -6.38 5.59 -20.63
CA ASN A 539 -6.04 4.20 -20.88
C ASN A 539 -5.87 4.00 -22.38
N PHE A 540 -4.81 3.36 -22.80
CA PHE A 540 -4.61 2.97 -24.20
C PHE A 540 -3.99 1.59 -24.24
N GLY A 541 -4.26 0.87 -25.31
CA GLY A 541 -3.72 -0.46 -25.47
C GLY A 541 -3.79 -0.91 -26.92
N ALA A 542 -3.00 -1.93 -27.22
CA ALA A 542 -3.07 -2.65 -28.47
C ALA A 542 -3.49 -4.08 -28.21
N SER A 543 -4.36 -4.62 -29.03
CA SER A 543 -4.81 -6.01 -28.97
C SER A 543 -4.51 -6.72 -30.27
N MET A 544 -4.08 -7.97 -30.17
CA MET A 544 -3.90 -8.85 -31.32
C MET A 544 -4.57 -10.16 -31.05
N GLY A 545 -5.57 -10.50 -31.86
CA GLY A 545 -6.32 -11.75 -31.76
C GLY A 545 -6.14 -12.64 -32.99
N GLN A 546 -6.16 -13.95 -32.77
CA GLN A 546 -6.13 -14.92 -33.85
C GLN A 546 -7.43 -14.80 -34.65
N GLY A 547 -7.35 -14.38 -35.93
CA GLY A 547 -8.51 -14.11 -36.79
C GLY A 547 -9.04 -12.67 -36.75
N THR A 548 -8.73 -11.87 -35.73
CA THR A 548 -9.22 -10.49 -35.58
C THR A 548 -8.22 -9.41 -36.01
N GLY A 549 -6.96 -9.77 -36.14
CA GLY A 549 -5.88 -8.84 -36.52
C GLY A 549 -5.45 -7.90 -35.41
N LEU A 550 -4.69 -6.88 -35.78
CA LEU A 550 -4.21 -5.84 -34.86
C LEU A 550 -5.29 -4.79 -34.66
N GLY A 551 -5.57 -4.49 -33.43
CA GLY A 551 -6.47 -3.42 -33.01
C GLY A 551 -5.88 -2.62 -31.85
N GLY A 552 -6.57 -1.57 -31.44
CA GLY A 552 -6.21 -0.77 -30.29
C GLY A 552 -7.43 -0.13 -29.64
N PHE A 553 -7.22 0.44 -28.47
CA PHE A 553 -8.23 1.24 -27.79
C PHE A 553 -7.60 2.47 -27.13
N ILE A 554 -8.40 3.50 -26.99
CA ILE A 554 -8.11 4.69 -26.20
C ILE A 554 -9.32 4.93 -25.31
N GLY A 555 -9.11 4.95 -24.00
CA GLY A 555 -10.11 5.27 -23.00
C GLY A 555 -9.72 6.54 -22.26
N LEU A 556 -10.65 7.46 -22.11
CA LEU A 556 -10.57 8.60 -21.22
C LEU A 556 -11.61 8.41 -20.14
N ASP A 557 -11.23 8.44 -18.91
CA ASP A 557 -12.14 8.29 -17.77
C ASP A 557 -11.87 9.40 -16.74
N GLN A 558 -12.85 10.27 -16.54
CA GLN A 558 -12.83 11.28 -15.52
C GLN A 558 -13.96 11.04 -14.52
N PRO A 559 -13.68 10.32 -13.42
CA PRO A 559 -14.71 9.93 -12.45
C PRO A 559 -15.17 11.06 -11.54
N ASN A 560 -14.40 12.15 -11.43
CA ASN A 560 -14.71 13.32 -10.60
C ASN A 560 -14.74 14.60 -11.45
N LEU A 561 -15.64 14.65 -12.42
CA LEU A 561 -15.76 15.78 -13.32
C LEU A 561 -16.20 17.04 -12.55
N PHE A 562 -15.35 18.10 -12.62
CA PHE A 562 -15.57 19.39 -11.91
C PHE A 562 -15.70 19.23 -10.38
N GLY A 563 -15.12 18.22 -9.78
CA GLY A 563 -15.19 17.96 -8.34
C GLY A 563 -16.56 17.48 -7.82
N LYS A 564 -17.51 17.21 -8.72
CA LYS A 564 -18.90 16.90 -8.38
C LYS A 564 -19.25 15.41 -8.38
N CYS A 565 -18.27 14.51 -8.31
CA CYS A 565 -18.47 13.06 -8.42
C CYS A 565 -19.17 12.60 -9.72
N LYS A 566 -19.32 13.47 -10.69
CA LYS A 566 -19.87 13.11 -11.99
C LYS A 566 -18.80 12.48 -12.85
N ARG A 567 -19.15 11.45 -13.61
CA ARG A 567 -18.21 10.71 -14.41
C ARG A 567 -18.44 10.96 -15.89
N ALA A 568 -17.37 11.25 -16.61
CA ALA A 568 -17.37 11.28 -18.06
C ALA A 568 -16.38 10.23 -18.57
N GLN A 569 -16.84 9.38 -19.47
CA GLN A 569 -16.03 8.33 -20.08
C GLN A 569 -16.12 8.43 -21.59
N LEU A 570 -14.98 8.36 -22.24
CA LEU A 570 -14.84 8.20 -23.68
C LEU A 570 -14.06 6.93 -23.94
N ASN A 571 -14.66 5.99 -24.65
CA ASN A 571 -14.00 4.78 -25.10
C ASN A 571 -14.01 4.74 -26.62
N TRP A 572 -12.84 4.54 -27.20
CA TRP A 572 -12.69 4.36 -28.63
C TRP A 572 -11.85 3.12 -28.89
N GLN A 573 -12.48 2.08 -29.47
CA GLN A 573 -11.78 0.89 -29.92
C GLN A 573 -11.68 0.96 -31.44
N PHE A 574 -10.53 0.66 -31.96
CA PHE A 574 -10.29 0.68 -33.40
C PHE A 574 -9.45 -0.52 -33.85
N GLY A 575 -9.70 -0.98 -35.05
CA GLY A 575 -8.99 -2.11 -35.63
C GLY A 575 -9.57 -2.53 -36.98
N LYS A 576 -9.04 -3.62 -37.53
CA LYS A 576 -9.46 -4.13 -38.83
C LYS A 576 -10.97 -4.45 -38.87
N TYR A 577 -11.52 -4.95 -37.78
CA TYR A 577 -12.88 -5.47 -37.70
C TYR A 577 -13.81 -4.65 -36.81
N ILE A 578 -13.30 -3.72 -36.04
CA ILE A 578 -14.07 -2.90 -35.11
C ILE A 578 -13.65 -1.43 -35.19
N ASN A 579 -14.60 -0.54 -35.10
CA ASN A 579 -14.39 0.88 -34.80
C ASN A 579 -15.59 1.29 -33.96
N ASP A 580 -15.38 1.27 -32.64
CA ASP A 580 -16.43 1.54 -31.63
C ASP A 580 -16.08 2.78 -30.85
N PHE A 581 -16.94 3.79 -30.95
CA PHE A 581 -16.83 5.04 -30.23
C PHE A 581 -18.00 5.14 -29.26
N GLN A 582 -17.72 5.28 -27.98
CA GLN A 582 -18.72 5.39 -26.92
C GLN A 582 -18.39 6.55 -25.98
N LEU A 583 -19.38 7.41 -25.77
CA LEU A 583 -19.33 8.49 -24.79
C LEU A 583 -20.39 8.23 -23.73
N THR A 584 -20.01 8.22 -22.48
CA THR A 584 -20.91 8.04 -21.34
C THR A 584 -20.71 9.18 -20.34
N TYR A 585 -21.81 9.78 -19.94
CA TYR A 585 -21.86 10.70 -18.80
C TYR A 585 -22.73 10.09 -17.72
N SER A 586 -22.25 10.10 -16.48
CA SER A 586 -22.97 9.55 -15.32
C SER A 586 -22.97 10.52 -14.16
N ASP A 587 -24.11 10.64 -13.54
CA ASP A 587 -24.37 11.41 -12.33
C ASP A 587 -24.81 10.42 -11.24
N PRO A 588 -23.98 10.18 -10.21
CA PRO A 588 -24.34 9.23 -9.16
C PRO A 588 -25.50 9.73 -8.28
N ASN A 589 -25.78 11.06 -8.28
CA ASN A 589 -26.69 11.69 -7.33
C ASN A 589 -27.44 12.85 -7.98
N ILE A 590 -28.46 12.52 -8.75
CA ILE A 590 -29.27 13.54 -9.42
C ILE A 590 -29.97 14.41 -8.38
N ARG A 591 -29.68 15.73 -8.38
CA ARG A 591 -30.24 16.70 -7.44
C ARG A 591 -30.06 16.31 -5.98
N ASP A 592 -28.86 15.82 -5.63
CA ASP A 592 -28.50 15.40 -4.28
C ASP A 592 -29.40 14.27 -3.72
N SER A 593 -30.00 13.49 -4.62
CA SER A 593 -30.77 12.29 -4.27
C SER A 593 -29.90 11.04 -4.45
N ARG A 594 -30.33 9.92 -3.89
CA ARG A 594 -29.68 8.61 -4.12
C ARG A 594 -29.99 8.00 -5.48
N ILE A 595 -30.60 8.76 -6.40
CA ILE A 595 -30.94 8.33 -7.75
C ILE A 595 -29.73 8.58 -8.64
N THR A 596 -29.25 7.53 -9.29
CA THR A 596 -28.16 7.66 -10.29
C THR A 596 -28.76 7.87 -11.67
N GLY A 597 -28.08 8.60 -12.53
CA GLY A 597 -28.45 8.76 -13.92
C GLY A 597 -27.24 8.62 -14.84
N SER A 598 -27.43 8.02 -15.99
CA SER A 598 -26.41 7.97 -17.02
C SER A 598 -27.00 8.19 -18.40
N VAL A 599 -26.21 8.83 -19.26
CA VAL A 599 -26.51 8.99 -20.69
C VAL A 599 -25.32 8.44 -21.47
N THR A 600 -25.59 7.52 -22.35
CA THR A 600 -24.57 6.90 -23.23
C THR A 600 -24.95 7.16 -24.68
N ALA A 601 -23.99 7.61 -25.49
CA ALA A 601 -24.09 7.72 -26.92
C ALA A 601 -22.98 6.90 -27.57
N TYR A 602 -23.27 6.19 -28.64
CA TYR A 602 -22.29 5.34 -29.30
C TYR A 602 -22.47 5.31 -30.82
N ASN A 603 -21.31 5.09 -31.48
CA ASN A 603 -21.26 4.84 -32.93
C ASN A 603 -20.27 3.69 -33.16
N THR A 604 -20.85 2.52 -33.39
CA THR A 604 -20.10 1.27 -33.55
C THR A 604 -20.13 0.84 -34.99
N ARG A 605 -18.96 0.71 -35.61
CA ARG A 605 -18.80 0.06 -36.92
C ARG A 605 -18.11 -1.29 -36.70
N THR A 606 -18.82 -2.36 -36.94
CA THR A 606 -18.30 -3.71 -36.78
C THR A 606 -18.24 -4.38 -38.16
N ARG A 607 -17.04 -4.79 -38.55
CA ARG A 607 -16.87 -5.82 -39.57
C ARG A 607 -16.89 -7.15 -38.85
N TYR A 608 -18.02 -7.82 -38.89
CA TYR A 608 -18.05 -9.15 -38.32
C TYR A 608 -17.08 -10.07 -39.03
N THR A 609 -16.35 -10.84 -38.23
CA THR A 609 -15.70 -12.07 -38.71
C THR A 609 -16.72 -13.14 -39.08
N ILE A 610 -17.98 -12.77 -39.27
CA ILE A 610 -19.11 -13.61 -39.61
C ILE A 610 -19.31 -13.48 -41.11
N ALA A 611 -18.97 -14.55 -41.82
CA ALA A 611 -18.82 -14.55 -43.27
C ALA A 611 -20.07 -14.09 -44.06
N ASP A 612 -21.26 -14.20 -43.46
CA ASP A 612 -22.53 -13.91 -44.08
C ASP A 612 -23.21 -12.60 -43.64
N LEU A 613 -22.66 -11.89 -42.62
CA LEU A 613 -23.22 -10.62 -42.12
C LEU A 613 -22.54 -9.35 -42.63
N GLY A 614 -21.31 -9.45 -43.09
CA GLY A 614 -20.56 -8.31 -43.58
C GLY A 614 -20.34 -7.19 -42.54
N GLN A 615 -20.35 -5.94 -42.98
CA GLN A 615 -20.12 -4.77 -42.14
C GLN A 615 -21.45 -4.17 -41.67
N SER A 616 -21.59 -3.90 -40.35
CA SER A 616 -22.72 -3.13 -39.83
C SER A 616 -22.23 -1.86 -39.15
N THR A 617 -23.03 -0.81 -39.22
CA THR A 617 -22.82 0.44 -38.44
C THR A 617 -24.04 0.65 -37.56
N ARG A 618 -23.82 0.79 -36.26
CA ARG A 618 -24.84 1.03 -35.25
C ARG A 618 -24.62 2.39 -34.63
N ILE A 619 -25.61 3.24 -34.65
CA ILE A 619 -25.61 4.54 -34.00
C ILE A 619 -26.79 4.55 -33.03
N GLY A 620 -26.53 4.82 -31.79
CA GLY A 620 -27.54 4.79 -30.75
C GLY A 620 -27.22 5.60 -29.53
N GLY A 621 -28.16 5.61 -28.61
CA GLY A 621 -28.02 6.21 -27.31
C GLY A 621 -28.99 5.56 -26.32
N GLN A 622 -28.63 5.69 -25.05
CA GLN A 622 -29.38 5.15 -23.93
C GLN A 622 -29.33 6.13 -22.75
N VAL A 623 -30.47 6.24 -22.10
CA VAL A 623 -30.60 6.93 -20.80
C VAL A 623 -30.97 5.89 -19.77
N GLN A 624 -30.32 5.90 -18.62
CA GLN A 624 -30.55 4.99 -17.51
C GLN A 624 -30.65 5.71 -16.19
N PHE A 625 -31.63 5.31 -15.38
CA PHE A 625 -31.81 5.76 -14.00
C PHE A 625 -31.68 4.58 -13.06
N GLY A 626 -30.93 4.76 -11.95
CA GLY A 626 -30.76 3.74 -10.92
C GLY A 626 -31.38 4.21 -9.60
N PHE A 627 -32.23 3.38 -9.02
CA PHE A 627 -32.97 3.66 -7.79
C PHE A 627 -32.45 2.73 -6.67
N PRO A 628 -32.16 3.21 -5.47
CA PRO A 628 -31.85 2.36 -4.36
C PRO A 628 -33.07 1.56 -3.95
N VAL A 629 -32.90 0.28 -3.64
CA VAL A 629 -33.96 -0.57 -3.10
C VAL A 629 -34.11 -0.25 -1.60
N PRO A 630 -35.33 0.01 -1.09
CA PRO A 630 -35.57 0.23 0.31
C PRO A 630 -35.04 -0.92 1.18
N HIS A 631 -34.48 -0.59 2.35
CA HIS A 631 -33.91 -1.55 3.31
C HIS A 631 -32.68 -2.35 2.84
N SER A 632 -32.12 -1.98 1.70
CA SER A 632 -30.87 -2.60 1.18
C SER A 632 -29.89 -1.54 0.71
N TYR A 633 -28.68 -1.52 1.31
CA TYR A 633 -27.59 -0.66 0.86
C TYR A 633 -26.87 -1.21 -0.38
N TYR A 634 -27.02 -2.51 -0.66
CA TYR A 634 -26.30 -3.24 -1.70
C TYR A 634 -27.12 -3.43 -2.99
N SER A 635 -28.42 -3.07 -2.95
CA SER A 635 -29.34 -3.35 -4.05
C SER A 635 -29.73 -2.08 -4.77
N ARG A 636 -29.74 -2.15 -6.11
CA ARG A 636 -30.22 -1.09 -6.99
C ARG A 636 -31.12 -1.63 -8.07
N LEU A 637 -32.16 -0.89 -8.43
CA LEU A 637 -33.03 -1.13 -9.57
C LEU A 637 -32.72 -0.09 -10.62
N PHE A 638 -32.42 -0.51 -11.84
CA PHE A 638 -32.16 0.37 -12.96
C PHE A 638 -33.32 0.31 -13.97
N LEU A 639 -33.68 1.47 -14.45
CA LEU A 639 -34.62 1.65 -15.55
C LEU A 639 -33.90 2.33 -16.70
N SER A 640 -33.94 1.77 -17.89
CA SER A 640 -33.26 2.32 -19.06
C SER A 640 -34.19 2.45 -20.23
N TYR A 641 -33.96 3.48 -21.06
CA TYR A 641 -34.57 3.66 -22.37
C TYR A 641 -33.49 3.92 -23.41
N GLY A 642 -33.50 3.21 -24.51
CA GLY A 642 -32.52 3.36 -25.57
C GLY A 642 -33.12 3.26 -26.98
N GLY A 643 -32.44 3.92 -27.92
CA GLY A 643 -32.73 3.85 -29.34
C GLY A 643 -31.46 3.57 -30.14
N GLU A 644 -31.54 2.68 -31.12
CA GLU A 644 -30.43 2.28 -31.97
C GLU A 644 -30.88 2.16 -33.44
N SER A 645 -30.12 2.78 -34.34
CA SER A 645 -30.25 2.57 -35.79
C SER A 645 -29.10 1.71 -36.29
N VAL A 646 -29.45 0.65 -37.02
CA VAL A 646 -28.51 -0.31 -37.62
C VAL A 646 -28.52 -0.18 -39.13
N LYS A 647 -27.35 -0.02 -39.75
CA LYS A 647 -27.13 0.01 -41.17
C LYS A 647 -26.14 -1.06 -41.57
N TYR A 648 -26.41 -1.80 -42.64
CA TYR A 648 -25.50 -2.76 -43.21
C TYR A 648 -24.84 -2.21 -44.47
N GLY A 649 -23.55 -2.52 -44.70
CA GLY A 649 -22.77 -2.02 -45.85
C GLY A 649 -22.91 -2.94 -47.06
N ASP A 650 -22.60 -2.40 -48.26
CA ASP A 650 -22.88 -2.99 -49.57
C ASP A 650 -22.02 -4.21 -49.97
N ASN A 651 -21.02 -4.63 -49.20
CA ASN A 651 -20.07 -5.70 -49.54
C ASN A 651 -20.46 -7.06 -48.91
N THR A 652 -21.67 -7.51 -49.14
CA THR A 652 -22.16 -8.69 -48.45
C THR A 652 -22.68 -9.72 -49.46
N GLY A 653 -22.44 -10.98 -49.14
CA GLY A 653 -22.82 -12.11 -50.04
C GLY A 653 -24.34 -12.25 -50.27
N THR A 654 -24.69 -13.14 -51.15
CA THR A 654 -26.01 -13.31 -51.76
C THR A 654 -27.24 -13.43 -50.84
N LEU A 655 -27.06 -13.82 -49.57
CA LEU A 655 -28.18 -13.92 -48.60
C LEU A 655 -28.61 -12.55 -48.07
N LEU A 656 -27.72 -11.61 -47.98
CA LEU A 656 -27.99 -10.31 -47.37
C LEU A 656 -28.58 -9.32 -48.36
N SER A 657 -28.40 -9.53 -49.66
CA SER A 657 -29.02 -8.66 -50.68
C SER A 657 -30.54 -8.64 -50.61
N THR A 658 -31.18 -9.77 -50.30
CA THR A 658 -32.64 -9.89 -50.12
C THR A 658 -33.11 -9.23 -48.82
N ILE A 659 -32.24 -9.18 -47.79
CA ILE A 659 -32.52 -8.63 -46.49
C ILE A 659 -32.34 -7.09 -46.49
N ILE A 660 -31.32 -6.58 -47.20
CA ILE A 660 -31.02 -5.15 -47.32
C ILE A 660 -32.06 -4.39 -48.12
N THR A 661 -32.73 -5.05 -49.09
CA THR A 661 -33.81 -4.43 -49.84
C THR A 661 -35.03 -4.07 -48.95
N ASN A 662 -35.20 -4.75 -47.81
CA ASN A 662 -36.34 -4.53 -46.92
C ASN A 662 -36.05 -3.54 -45.77
N CYS A 663 -34.79 -3.28 -45.47
CA CYS A 663 -34.45 -2.33 -44.41
C CYS A 663 -33.07 -1.66 -44.61
N LYS A 664 -33.01 -0.52 -45.30
CA LYS A 664 -31.78 0.29 -45.42
C LYS A 664 -31.26 0.85 -44.11
N SER A 665 -32.17 1.07 -43.17
CA SER A 665 -31.83 1.56 -41.82
C SER A 665 -32.89 1.05 -40.85
N CYS A 666 -32.56 0.04 -40.07
CA CYS A 666 -33.50 -0.53 -39.11
C CYS A 666 -33.35 0.18 -37.77
N PHE A 667 -34.45 0.55 -37.17
CA PHE A 667 -34.49 1.21 -35.86
C PHE A 667 -35.01 0.28 -34.78
N ARG A 668 -34.35 0.29 -33.64
CA ARG A 668 -34.75 -0.46 -32.45
C ARG A 668 -34.92 0.52 -31.30
N SER A 669 -36.10 0.55 -30.70
CA SER A 669 -36.30 1.18 -29.38
C SER A 669 -36.34 0.10 -28.29
N SER A 670 -35.87 0.40 -27.12
CA SER A 670 -35.83 -0.57 -26.02
C SER A 670 -36.07 0.10 -24.66
N VAL A 671 -36.83 -0.59 -23.82
CA VAL A 671 -36.97 -0.31 -22.40
C VAL A 671 -36.36 -1.47 -21.65
N GLY A 672 -35.44 -1.16 -20.72
CA GLY A 672 -34.77 -2.15 -19.88
C GLY A 672 -35.04 -1.91 -18.40
N VAL A 673 -35.19 -3.01 -17.67
CA VAL A 673 -35.25 -3.04 -16.21
C VAL A 673 -34.18 -3.99 -15.74
N SER A 674 -33.31 -3.53 -14.82
CA SER A 674 -32.24 -4.36 -14.27
C SER A 674 -32.21 -4.22 -12.75
N TYR A 675 -32.09 -5.36 -12.07
CA TYR A 675 -31.83 -5.42 -10.62
C TYR A 675 -30.42 -5.88 -10.40
N GLN A 676 -29.72 -5.22 -9.49
CA GLN A 676 -28.35 -5.57 -9.09
C GLN A 676 -28.23 -5.56 -7.57
N HIS A 677 -27.66 -6.63 -7.01
CA HIS A 677 -27.27 -6.75 -5.63
C HIS A 677 -25.78 -7.09 -5.58
N ASP A 678 -24.94 -6.19 -5.05
CA ASP A 678 -23.47 -6.31 -5.08
C ASP A 678 -22.90 -6.14 -3.68
N THR A 679 -22.39 -7.24 -3.12
CA THR A 679 -21.75 -7.30 -1.80
C THR A 679 -20.27 -7.63 -1.88
N ARG A 680 -19.66 -7.58 -3.07
CA ARG A 680 -18.27 -7.95 -3.28
C ARG A 680 -17.31 -7.00 -2.55
N ILE A 681 -16.26 -7.57 -1.97
CA ILE A 681 -15.19 -6.85 -1.26
C ILE A 681 -13.84 -7.21 -1.90
N GLY A 682 -12.90 -6.26 -1.88
CA GLY A 682 -11.54 -6.46 -2.38
C GLY A 682 -11.38 -6.27 -3.88
N MET A 683 -12.23 -5.46 -4.52
CA MET A 683 -12.10 -5.14 -5.95
C MET A 683 -10.72 -4.54 -6.29
N PRO A 684 -10.15 -4.78 -7.49
CA PRO A 684 -10.76 -5.45 -8.65
C PRO A 684 -10.84 -6.97 -8.57
N PHE A 685 -10.06 -7.62 -7.71
CA PHE A 685 -10.08 -9.07 -7.52
C PHE A 685 -10.81 -9.39 -6.22
N ALA A 686 -12.12 -9.63 -6.35
CA ALA A 686 -13.00 -9.87 -5.20
C ALA A 686 -12.52 -11.08 -4.37
N THR A 687 -12.47 -10.90 -3.04
CA THR A 687 -12.07 -11.95 -2.11
C THR A 687 -13.25 -12.58 -1.38
N GLN A 688 -14.35 -11.83 -1.24
CA GLN A 688 -15.56 -12.31 -0.57
C GLN A 688 -16.81 -11.57 -1.06
N GLY A 689 -17.98 -12.11 -0.73
CA GLY A 689 -19.27 -11.54 -1.10
C GLY A 689 -19.72 -12.00 -2.48
N GLY A 690 -20.74 -11.36 -3.04
CA GLY A 690 -21.30 -11.79 -4.32
C GLY A 690 -21.95 -10.67 -5.11
N LEU A 691 -22.18 -10.95 -6.38
CA LEU A 691 -22.96 -10.15 -7.31
C LEU A 691 -24.14 -10.97 -7.81
N GLN A 692 -25.34 -10.43 -7.71
CA GLN A 692 -26.55 -10.95 -8.33
C GLN A 692 -27.09 -9.86 -9.24
N SER A 693 -27.18 -10.17 -10.54
CA SER A 693 -27.72 -9.27 -11.55
C SER A 693 -28.77 -9.97 -12.37
N PHE A 694 -29.90 -9.30 -12.55
CA PHE A 694 -30.96 -9.72 -13.44
C PHE A 694 -31.34 -8.54 -14.32
N SER A 695 -31.49 -8.75 -15.66
CA SER A 695 -31.86 -7.73 -16.62
C SER A 695 -32.92 -8.25 -17.58
N ALA A 696 -33.90 -7.41 -17.82
CA ALA A 696 -34.96 -7.65 -18.83
C ALA A 696 -35.05 -6.43 -19.76
N ALA A 697 -34.93 -6.64 -21.05
CA ALA A 697 -35.04 -5.62 -22.08
C ALA A 697 -36.14 -5.95 -23.08
N PHE A 698 -37.07 -5.05 -23.21
CA PHE A 698 -38.20 -5.12 -24.15
C PHE A 698 -37.88 -4.26 -25.36
N ASN A 699 -37.85 -4.86 -26.55
CA ASN A 699 -37.42 -4.20 -27.77
C ASN A 699 -38.56 -4.12 -28.78
N GLY A 700 -38.84 -2.89 -29.24
CA GLY A 700 -39.87 -2.65 -30.27
C GLY A 700 -41.30 -2.85 -29.77
N GLY A 701 -42.17 -3.39 -30.59
CA GLY A 701 -43.58 -3.51 -30.30
C GLY A 701 -44.25 -2.16 -30.09
N PRO A 702 -44.89 -1.89 -28.92
CA PRO A 702 -45.52 -0.61 -28.62
C PRO A 702 -44.54 0.59 -28.58
N LEU A 703 -43.23 0.32 -28.41
CA LEU A 703 -42.19 1.33 -28.39
C LEU A 703 -41.79 1.79 -29.80
N GLY A 704 -42.29 1.16 -30.83
CA GLY A 704 -41.93 1.42 -32.22
C GLY A 704 -40.60 0.83 -32.64
N GLY A 705 -40.31 0.91 -33.94
CA GLY A 705 -39.13 0.32 -34.55
C GLY A 705 -39.43 -0.97 -35.29
N THR A 706 -38.39 -1.57 -35.87
CA THR A 706 -38.48 -2.82 -36.66
C THR A 706 -38.18 -4.05 -35.81
N ALA A 707 -37.76 -3.93 -34.58
CA ALA A 707 -37.51 -5.03 -33.66
C ALA A 707 -38.79 -5.44 -32.91
N ASN A 708 -38.93 -6.70 -32.55
CA ASN A 708 -39.99 -7.22 -31.69
C ASN A 708 -39.53 -8.46 -30.92
N PHE A 709 -38.78 -8.27 -29.89
CA PHE A 709 -38.25 -9.35 -29.03
C PHE A 709 -38.00 -8.88 -27.62
N GLN A 710 -37.84 -9.81 -26.69
CA GLN A 710 -37.50 -9.60 -25.31
C GLN A 710 -36.20 -10.31 -25.01
N LYS A 711 -35.29 -9.65 -24.31
CA LYS A 711 -33.98 -10.21 -23.89
C LYS A 711 -33.87 -10.22 -22.37
N TYR A 712 -33.55 -11.38 -21.85
CA TYR A 712 -33.34 -11.59 -20.42
C TYR A 712 -31.91 -12.07 -20.18
N THR A 713 -31.25 -11.52 -19.18
CA THR A 713 -29.92 -11.98 -18.75
C THR A 713 -29.84 -12.02 -17.24
N THR A 714 -29.12 -12.99 -16.72
CA THR A 714 -28.81 -13.11 -15.30
C THR A 714 -27.35 -13.43 -15.11
N GLU A 715 -26.77 -12.89 -14.06
CA GLU A 715 -25.41 -13.12 -13.67
C GLU A 715 -25.35 -13.27 -12.15
N LEU A 716 -24.75 -14.37 -11.71
CA LEU A 716 -24.50 -14.71 -10.32
C LEU A 716 -23.02 -14.92 -10.14
N ARG A 717 -22.40 -14.19 -9.23
CA ARG A 717 -21.00 -14.39 -8.80
C ARG A 717 -20.97 -14.54 -7.29
N SER A 718 -20.18 -15.45 -6.78
CA SER A 718 -19.98 -15.66 -5.36
C SER A 718 -18.51 -15.92 -5.08
N TYR A 719 -17.95 -15.26 -4.10
CA TYR A 719 -16.55 -15.38 -3.69
C TYR A 719 -16.47 -15.66 -2.19
N ALA A 720 -15.62 -16.60 -1.82
CA ALA A 720 -15.36 -16.94 -0.44
C ALA A 720 -13.84 -17.08 -0.22
N PRO A 721 -13.28 -16.42 0.79
CA PRO A 721 -11.89 -16.62 1.16
C PRO A 721 -11.75 -18.01 1.79
N LEU A 722 -10.78 -18.79 1.32
CA LEU A 722 -10.49 -20.13 1.83
C LEU A 722 -9.35 -20.12 2.84
N ALA A 723 -8.34 -19.32 2.58
CA ALA A 723 -7.15 -19.23 3.44
C ALA A 723 -6.42 -17.91 3.22
N TYR A 724 -5.76 -17.45 4.27
CA TYR A 724 -4.83 -16.33 4.25
C TYR A 724 -3.42 -16.86 4.47
N ILE A 725 -2.46 -16.49 3.63
CA ILE A 725 -1.06 -16.89 3.79
C ILE A 725 -0.24 -15.66 4.15
N GLY A 726 0.41 -15.71 5.30
CA GLY A 726 1.45 -14.86 5.87
C GLY A 726 1.33 -13.37 5.51
N GLY A 727 1.62 -12.48 6.46
CA GLY A 727 1.63 -11.05 6.16
C GLY A 727 2.77 -10.63 5.24
N ASN A 728 2.55 -9.59 4.43
CA ASN A 728 3.56 -8.68 3.86
C ASN A 728 4.63 -9.25 2.92
N VAL A 729 4.26 -10.04 1.91
CA VAL A 729 5.26 -10.43 0.90
C VAL A 729 5.44 -9.36 -0.18
N LEU A 730 4.38 -8.64 -0.56
CA LEU A 730 4.43 -7.58 -1.59
C LEU A 730 3.37 -6.49 -1.33
N GLY A 731 3.55 -5.66 -0.30
CA GLY A 731 2.71 -4.48 -0.13
C GLY A 731 1.70 -4.51 1.01
N GLY A 732 1.94 -5.26 2.05
CA GLY A 732 1.24 -5.09 3.34
C GLY A 732 -0.02 -5.93 3.54
N GLU A 733 -0.62 -6.52 2.50
CA GLU A 733 -1.81 -7.37 2.63
C GLU A 733 -1.45 -8.86 2.60
N PRO A 734 -2.13 -9.72 3.38
CA PRO A 734 -1.92 -11.16 3.30
C PRO A 734 -2.38 -11.69 1.93
N MET A 735 -1.62 -12.64 1.37
CA MET A 735 -2.08 -13.37 0.20
C MET A 735 -3.34 -14.17 0.56
N THR A 736 -4.36 -14.08 -0.28
CA THR A 736 -5.64 -14.71 -0.01
C THR A 736 -5.97 -15.76 -1.07
N PHE A 737 -6.22 -17.00 -0.65
CA PHE A 737 -6.87 -18.00 -1.50
C PHE A 737 -8.36 -17.75 -1.52
N VAL A 738 -8.94 -17.73 -2.71
CA VAL A 738 -10.36 -17.41 -2.94
C VAL A 738 -11.01 -18.50 -3.78
N ALA A 739 -12.13 -19.04 -3.33
CA ALA A 739 -13.01 -19.81 -4.19
C ALA A 739 -14.01 -18.86 -4.85
N GLY A 740 -14.11 -18.92 -6.17
CA GLY A 740 -15.06 -18.18 -6.97
C GLY A 740 -16.04 -19.13 -7.71
N LEU A 741 -17.31 -18.76 -7.73
CA LEU A 741 -18.32 -19.41 -8.55
C LEU A 741 -19.07 -18.34 -9.34
N THR A 742 -19.10 -18.49 -10.66
CA THR A 742 -19.84 -17.60 -11.57
C THR A 742 -20.82 -18.43 -12.38
N ALA A 743 -22.04 -17.95 -12.52
CA ALA A 743 -23.04 -18.51 -13.43
C ALA A 743 -23.71 -17.38 -14.21
N ARG A 744 -23.76 -17.50 -15.52
CA ARG A 744 -24.40 -16.54 -16.42
C ARG A 744 -25.36 -17.28 -17.33
N ALA A 745 -26.54 -16.71 -17.53
CA ALA A 745 -27.55 -17.26 -18.40
C ALA A 745 -28.31 -16.15 -19.11
N GLY A 746 -28.85 -16.45 -20.26
CA GLY A 746 -29.71 -15.50 -20.96
C GLY A 746 -30.68 -16.21 -21.91
N ALA A 747 -31.75 -15.49 -22.20
CA ALA A 747 -32.79 -15.94 -23.13
C ALA A 747 -33.31 -14.76 -23.95
N VAL A 748 -33.54 -15.01 -25.24
CA VAL A 748 -34.25 -14.09 -26.14
C VAL A 748 -35.59 -14.74 -26.52
N LEU A 749 -36.66 -14.07 -26.18
CA LEU A 749 -38.02 -14.46 -26.56
C LEU A 749 -38.50 -13.59 -27.74
N GLY A 750 -39.12 -14.19 -28.71
CA GLY A 750 -39.39 -13.54 -29.99
C GLY A 750 -38.25 -13.77 -30.99
N ASP A 751 -38.30 -13.12 -32.12
CA ASP A 751 -37.29 -13.20 -33.16
C ASP A 751 -36.60 -11.82 -33.33
N PRO A 752 -35.29 -11.68 -33.00
CA PRO A 752 -34.55 -10.48 -33.32
C PRO A 752 -34.47 -10.21 -34.82
N GLY A 753 -34.70 -11.24 -35.63
CA GLY A 753 -34.54 -11.18 -37.08
C GLY A 753 -33.09 -11.01 -37.51
N PRO A 754 -32.82 -11.01 -38.80
CA PRO A 754 -31.46 -10.90 -39.33
C PRO A 754 -30.80 -9.54 -39.04
N PHE A 755 -31.59 -8.49 -38.86
CA PHE A 755 -31.09 -7.13 -38.61
C PHE A 755 -30.57 -6.91 -37.19
N PHE A 756 -31.06 -7.69 -36.23
CA PHE A 756 -30.67 -7.62 -34.83
C PHE A 756 -30.07 -8.93 -34.32
N SER A 757 -29.53 -9.77 -35.22
CA SER A 757 -28.86 -11.02 -34.87
C SER A 757 -27.77 -10.86 -33.80
N SER A 758 -27.13 -9.67 -33.73
CA SER A 758 -26.19 -9.29 -32.65
C SER A 758 -26.82 -9.21 -31.26
N GLN A 759 -28.16 -9.26 -31.15
CA GLN A 759 -28.86 -9.31 -29.85
C GLN A 759 -29.05 -10.75 -29.35
N SER A 760 -28.92 -11.75 -30.24
CA SER A 760 -28.75 -13.14 -29.85
C SER A 760 -27.39 -13.39 -29.23
N PHE A 761 -27.21 -14.51 -28.57
CA PHE A 761 -26.00 -14.82 -27.86
C PHE A 761 -25.01 -15.60 -28.72
N ALA A 762 -23.75 -15.22 -28.62
CA ALA A 762 -22.64 -15.95 -29.20
C ALA A 762 -21.73 -16.47 -28.06
N LEU A 763 -21.16 -17.65 -28.21
CA LEU A 763 -20.36 -18.28 -27.18
C LEU A 763 -19.01 -18.76 -27.73
N GLY A 764 -17.99 -18.63 -26.91
CA GLY A 764 -16.60 -19.03 -27.17
C GLY A 764 -15.63 -17.84 -27.22
N GLY A 765 -14.36 -18.10 -26.91
CA GLY A 765 -13.34 -17.08 -26.83
C GLY A 765 -13.46 -16.22 -25.59
N THR A 766 -12.91 -15.01 -25.65
CA THR A 766 -12.91 -14.03 -24.53
C THR A 766 -13.14 -12.59 -24.98
N GLN A 767 -13.21 -12.34 -26.29
CA GLN A 767 -13.25 -10.97 -26.81
C GLN A 767 -14.67 -10.57 -27.31
N TYR A 768 -15.44 -11.51 -27.84
CA TYR A 768 -16.72 -11.25 -28.44
C TYR A 768 -17.79 -12.23 -27.93
N GLY A 769 -18.92 -11.71 -27.50
CA GLY A 769 -20.02 -12.52 -26.98
C GLY A 769 -19.80 -13.00 -25.53
N GLU A 770 -20.37 -14.13 -25.19
CA GLU A 770 -20.23 -14.75 -23.88
C GLU A 770 -18.93 -15.54 -23.83
N PRO A 771 -18.03 -15.25 -22.87
CA PRO A 771 -16.75 -15.93 -22.82
C PRO A 771 -16.86 -17.38 -22.38
N LEU A 772 -16.11 -18.23 -23.11
CA LEU A 772 -15.78 -19.59 -22.72
C LEU A 772 -14.34 -19.86 -23.15
N ARG A 773 -13.43 -19.92 -22.19
CA ARG A 773 -12.00 -20.07 -22.43
C ARG A 773 -11.69 -21.46 -22.99
N GLY A 774 -10.61 -21.60 -23.77
CA GLY A 774 -10.24 -22.86 -24.45
C GLY A 774 -10.91 -23.10 -25.80
N TYR A 775 -11.81 -22.22 -26.20
CA TYR A 775 -12.51 -22.23 -27.45
C TYR A 775 -12.22 -20.99 -28.31
N CYS A 776 -12.46 -21.04 -29.59
CA CYS A 776 -12.33 -19.89 -30.47
C CYS A 776 -13.56 -18.97 -30.34
N GLU A 777 -13.43 -17.73 -30.76
CA GLU A 777 -14.58 -16.81 -30.83
C GLU A 777 -15.68 -17.38 -31.72
N PHE A 778 -16.93 -17.35 -31.25
CA PHE A 778 -18.12 -17.83 -31.95
C PHE A 778 -18.16 -19.34 -32.32
N SER A 779 -17.20 -20.13 -31.77
CA SER A 779 -17.07 -21.54 -32.20
C SER A 779 -18.09 -22.49 -31.58
N ILE A 780 -18.78 -22.06 -30.51
CA ILE A 780 -19.83 -22.84 -29.89
C ILE A 780 -21.16 -22.37 -30.49
N THR A 781 -21.82 -23.24 -31.19
CA THR A 781 -23.05 -22.94 -31.92
C THR A 781 -24.21 -23.79 -31.41
N PRO A 782 -25.46 -23.43 -31.70
CA PRO A 782 -26.62 -24.28 -31.38
C PRO A 782 -26.56 -25.71 -31.97
N ALA A 783 -25.79 -25.89 -33.04
CA ALA A 783 -25.58 -27.18 -33.69
C ALA A 783 -24.39 -27.97 -33.11
N GLY A 784 -23.57 -27.34 -32.26
CA GLY A 784 -22.35 -27.90 -31.66
C GLY A 784 -21.12 -27.05 -31.90
N TYR A 785 -19.93 -27.63 -31.70
CA TYR A 785 -18.66 -26.92 -31.94
C TYR A 785 -18.38 -26.81 -33.47
N ASP A 786 -18.10 -25.58 -33.91
CA ASP A 786 -17.72 -25.27 -35.29
C ASP A 786 -16.22 -24.93 -35.37
N PRO A 787 -15.37 -25.84 -35.91
CA PRO A 787 -13.94 -25.56 -36.02
C PRO A 787 -13.62 -24.45 -37.03
N SER A 788 -14.52 -24.19 -38.03
CA SER A 788 -14.29 -23.15 -39.05
C SER A 788 -14.31 -21.73 -38.49
N ALA A 789 -14.95 -21.53 -37.34
CA ALA A 789 -14.94 -20.26 -36.61
C ALA A 789 -13.53 -19.90 -36.15
N CYS A 790 -12.65 -20.88 -35.90
CA CYS A 790 -11.25 -20.63 -35.54
C CYS A 790 -10.45 -19.97 -36.66
N ASP A 791 -10.85 -20.14 -37.90
CA ASP A 791 -10.24 -19.55 -39.10
C ASP A 791 -10.92 -18.22 -39.50
N GLY A 792 -11.82 -17.70 -38.66
CA GLY A 792 -12.55 -16.47 -38.91
C GLY A 792 -13.76 -16.63 -39.84
N ASN A 793 -14.26 -17.86 -40.04
CA ASN A 793 -15.40 -18.20 -40.89
C ASN A 793 -16.69 -18.46 -40.09
N ALA A 794 -16.84 -17.83 -38.92
CA ALA A 794 -18.08 -17.87 -38.17
C ALA A 794 -19.25 -17.37 -38.99
N LYS A 795 -20.46 -17.97 -38.79
CA LYS A 795 -21.70 -17.68 -39.52
C LYS A 795 -22.78 -17.16 -38.57
N THR A 796 -23.83 -16.58 -39.12
CA THR A 796 -25.04 -16.21 -38.35
C THR A 796 -25.67 -17.38 -37.61
N SER A 797 -25.50 -18.60 -38.09
CA SER A 797 -25.90 -19.83 -37.39
C SER A 797 -25.13 -20.11 -36.09
N SER A 798 -24.04 -19.37 -35.84
CA SER A 798 -23.30 -19.42 -34.54
C SER A 798 -24.06 -18.75 -33.39
N PHE A 799 -25.06 -17.93 -33.69
CA PHE A 799 -25.85 -17.28 -32.65
C PHE A 799 -27.03 -18.15 -32.19
N GLY A 800 -27.31 -18.09 -30.90
CA GLY A 800 -28.48 -18.73 -30.30
C GLY A 800 -29.30 -17.79 -29.46
N ASN A 801 -30.52 -18.18 -29.16
CA ASN A 801 -31.46 -17.38 -28.39
C ASN A 801 -31.49 -17.76 -26.88
N ALA A 802 -30.69 -18.72 -26.48
CA ALA A 802 -30.43 -19.02 -25.08
C ALA A 802 -28.99 -19.43 -24.87
N PHE A 803 -28.42 -19.08 -23.73
CA PHE A 803 -27.11 -19.55 -23.33
C PHE A 803 -27.04 -19.80 -21.82
N PHE A 804 -26.07 -20.61 -21.42
CA PHE A 804 -25.67 -20.81 -20.05
C PHE A 804 -24.16 -21.03 -19.99
N VAL A 805 -23.49 -20.36 -19.03
CA VAL A 805 -22.07 -20.51 -18.75
C VAL A 805 -21.86 -20.52 -17.23
N THR A 806 -21.09 -21.49 -16.78
CA THR A 806 -20.66 -21.55 -15.37
C THR A 806 -19.17 -21.71 -15.27
N THR A 807 -18.56 -21.04 -14.29
CA THR A 807 -17.13 -21.08 -13.99
C THR A 807 -16.95 -21.34 -12.52
N ALA A 808 -16.18 -22.37 -12.18
CA ALA A 808 -15.63 -22.57 -10.84
C ALA A 808 -14.15 -22.23 -10.87
N GLU A 809 -13.72 -21.41 -9.93
CA GLU A 809 -12.40 -20.80 -9.90
C GLU A 809 -11.77 -20.95 -8.52
N LEU A 810 -10.47 -21.29 -8.49
CA LEU A 810 -9.64 -21.20 -7.31
C LEU A 810 -8.54 -20.17 -7.59
N GLY A 811 -8.65 -19.01 -6.95
CA GLY A 811 -7.78 -17.89 -7.15
C GLY A 811 -6.80 -17.69 -5.99
N LEU A 812 -5.64 -17.15 -6.30
CA LEU A 812 -4.64 -16.64 -5.36
C LEU A 812 -4.47 -15.14 -5.59
N ARG A 813 -5.05 -14.33 -4.73
CA ARG A 813 -4.80 -12.90 -4.70
C ARG A 813 -3.49 -12.65 -3.94
N ILE A 814 -2.46 -12.24 -4.67
CA ILE A 814 -1.14 -11.94 -4.09
C ILE A 814 -1.17 -10.54 -3.46
N ASN A 815 -1.78 -9.58 -4.16
CA ASN A 815 -2.03 -8.22 -3.69
C ASN A 815 -3.18 -7.60 -4.51
N GLN A 816 -3.45 -6.31 -4.32
CA GLN A 816 -4.49 -5.59 -5.09
C GLN A 816 -4.24 -5.54 -6.60
N SER A 817 -3.01 -5.78 -7.04
CA SER A 817 -2.62 -5.66 -8.44
C SER A 817 -2.33 -6.98 -9.14
N LEU A 818 -2.17 -8.08 -8.41
CA LEU A 818 -1.78 -9.38 -8.99
C LEU A 818 -2.67 -10.51 -8.47
N TYR A 819 -3.27 -11.23 -9.41
CA TYR A 819 -4.17 -12.34 -9.17
C TYR A 819 -3.85 -13.50 -10.11
N LEU A 820 -3.73 -14.69 -9.57
CA LEU A 820 -3.54 -15.93 -10.30
C LEU A 820 -4.74 -16.84 -10.07
N ASP A 821 -5.22 -17.48 -11.09
CA ASP A 821 -6.38 -18.37 -10.98
C ASP A 821 -6.18 -19.70 -11.73
N THR A 822 -6.85 -20.70 -11.25
CA THR A 822 -7.13 -21.95 -11.96
C THR A 822 -8.62 -22.14 -12.01
N PHE A 823 -9.13 -22.60 -13.14
CA PHE A 823 -10.56 -22.62 -13.38
C PHE A 823 -11.03 -23.87 -14.14
N VAL A 824 -12.28 -24.17 -13.92
CA VAL A 824 -13.07 -25.12 -14.69
C VAL A 824 -14.31 -24.40 -15.19
N GLU A 825 -14.57 -24.47 -16.48
CA GLU A 825 -15.72 -23.82 -17.12
C GLU A 825 -16.58 -24.81 -17.88
N GLY A 826 -17.86 -24.48 -17.96
CA GLY A 826 -18.80 -25.19 -18.80
C GLY A 826 -19.84 -24.22 -19.37
N GLY A 827 -20.10 -24.33 -20.65
CA GLY A 827 -21.10 -23.46 -21.30
C GLY A 827 -21.66 -24.04 -22.60
N ASN A 828 -22.87 -23.57 -22.97
CA ASN A 828 -23.47 -23.88 -24.24
C ASN A 828 -24.45 -22.78 -24.69
N VAL A 829 -24.78 -22.77 -25.97
CA VAL A 829 -25.74 -21.88 -26.57
C VAL A 829 -26.79 -22.72 -27.32
N TRP A 830 -28.06 -22.34 -27.25
CA TRP A 830 -29.18 -23.06 -27.87
C TRP A 830 -29.96 -22.17 -28.85
N ALA A 831 -30.48 -22.74 -29.90
CA ALA A 831 -31.25 -22.01 -30.91
C ALA A 831 -32.47 -21.30 -30.29
N ARG A 832 -33.13 -21.92 -29.34
CA ARG A 832 -34.33 -21.40 -28.67
C ARG A 832 -34.28 -21.69 -27.17
N PRO A 833 -34.89 -20.86 -26.34
CA PRO A 833 -34.91 -21.09 -24.88
C PRO A 833 -35.52 -22.45 -24.47
N ARG A 834 -36.46 -22.97 -25.22
CA ARG A 834 -37.08 -24.30 -24.95
C ARG A 834 -36.12 -25.48 -25.19
N ASP A 835 -35.05 -25.25 -25.96
CA ASP A 835 -34.08 -26.29 -26.31
C ASP A 835 -32.97 -26.35 -25.23
N PHE A 836 -33.09 -25.59 -24.13
CA PHE A 836 -32.15 -25.52 -23.05
C PHE A 836 -31.95 -26.87 -22.37
N ASP A 837 -30.71 -27.31 -22.31
CA ASP A 837 -30.27 -28.55 -21.66
C ASP A 837 -28.95 -28.31 -20.89
N PRO A 838 -29.01 -28.13 -19.57
CA PRO A 838 -27.82 -27.81 -18.76
C PRO A 838 -26.85 -29.00 -18.64
N THR A 839 -27.20 -30.18 -19.13
CA THR A 839 -26.32 -31.36 -19.12
C THR A 839 -25.38 -31.40 -20.32
N ARG A 840 -25.66 -30.63 -21.36
CA ARG A 840 -24.87 -30.56 -22.60
C ARG A 840 -24.03 -29.30 -22.61
N LEU A 841 -22.94 -29.29 -21.85
CA LEU A 841 -22.03 -28.15 -21.77
C LEU A 841 -20.68 -28.50 -22.41
N PHE A 842 -20.13 -27.56 -23.17
CA PHE A 842 -18.75 -27.59 -23.63
C PHE A 842 -17.87 -27.20 -22.49
N ARG A 843 -16.87 -28.03 -22.15
CA ARG A 843 -16.07 -27.92 -20.93
C ARG A 843 -14.66 -27.45 -21.24
N SER A 844 -14.09 -26.66 -20.34
CA SER A 844 -12.68 -26.30 -20.38
C SER A 844 -12.08 -26.25 -18.99
N VAL A 845 -10.76 -26.37 -18.93
CA VAL A 845 -9.95 -26.17 -17.73
C VAL A 845 -8.75 -25.32 -18.07
N GLY A 846 -8.26 -24.58 -17.11
CA GLY A 846 -7.12 -23.73 -17.40
C GLY A 846 -6.53 -23.03 -16.18
N VAL A 847 -5.51 -22.22 -16.46
CA VAL A 847 -4.86 -21.35 -15.50
C VAL A 847 -4.77 -19.95 -16.08
N GLY A 848 -4.92 -18.96 -15.22
CA GLY A 848 -4.90 -17.56 -15.59
C GLY A 848 -3.97 -16.73 -14.71
N GLY A 849 -3.54 -15.61 -15.24
CA GLY A 849 -2.83 -14.59 -14.50
C GLY A 849 -3.32 -13.20 -14.90
N ASN A 850 -3.62 -12.39 -13.90
CA ASN A 850 -4.23 -11.09 -14.08
C ASN A 850 -3.45 -10.04 -13.30
N VAL A 851 -3.14 -8.92 -13.93
CA VAL A 851 -2.39 -7.81 -13.33
C VAL A 851 -3.08 -6.49 -13.61
N VAL A 852 -3.18 -5.66 -12.58
CA VAL A 852 -3.61 -4.26 -12.72
C VAL A 852 -2.37 -3.43 -13.03
N SER A 853 -2.25 -3.01 -14.27
CA SER A 853 -1.14 -2.16 -14.71
C SER A 853 -1.58 -0.69 -14.79
N PRO A 854 -0.65 0.27 -14.87
CA PRO A 854 -0.99 1.67 -15.16
C PRO A 854 -1.74 1.87 -16.49
N LEU A 855 -1.68 0.88 -17.39
CA LEU A 855 -2.39 0.86 -18.67
C LEU A 855 -3.78 0.22 -18.58
N GLY A 856 -4.20 -0.18 -17.38
CA GLY A 856 -5.42 -0.92 -17.11
C GLY A 856 -5.17 -2.39 -16.78
N PRO A 857 -6.23 -3.18 -16.54
CA PRO A 857 -6.11 -4.58 -16.22
C PRO A 857 -5.67 -5.39 -17.45
N LEU A 858 -4.69 -6.25 -17.24
CA LEU A 858 -4.14 -7.17 -18.23
C LEU A 858 -4.32 -8.59 -17.72
N GLY A 859 -4.72 -9.50 -18.59
CA GLY A 859 -4.84 -10.92 -18.24
C GLY A 859 -4.37 -11.83 -19.37
N VAL A 860 -3.81 -12.96 -18.97
CA VAL A 860 -3.45 -14.04 -19.89
C VAL A 860 -3.97 -15.34 -19.32
N ASP A 861 -4.79 -16.05 -20.10
CA ASP A 861 -5.31 -17.36 -19.73
C ASP A 861 -4.78 -18.44 -20.68
N PHE A 862 -4.38 -19.55 -20.11
CA PHE A 862 -4.05 -20.77 -20.81
C PHE A 862 -5.17 -21.77 -20.52
N ALA A 863 -6.00 -22.04 -21.51
CA ALA A 863 -7.18 -22.87 -21.35
C ALA A 863 -7.18 -24.05 -22.32
N TYR A 864 -7.59 -25.21 -21.84
CA TYR A 864 -7.70 -26.45 -22.57
C TYR A 864 -9.17 -26.78 -22.82
N GLY A 865 -9.61 -26.67 -24.08
CA GLY A 865 -10.97 -27.04 -24.50
C GLY A 865 -11.08 -28.54 -24.65
N LEU A 866 -11.94 -29.18 -23.84
CA LEU A 866 -12.07 -30.62 -23.75
C LEU A 866 -12.95 -31.21 -24.88
N ASP A 867 -13.98 -30.48 -25.31
CA ASP A 867 -15.03 -30.99 -26.20
C ASP A 867 -14.92 -30.40 -27.63
N ARG A 868 -13.70 -30.04 -28.05
CA ARG A 868 -13.42 -29.57 -29.40
C ARG A 868 -13.38 -30.73 -30.39
N VAL A 869 -13.78 -30.48 -31.63
CA VAL A 869 -13.71 -31.45 -32.74
C VAL A 869 -12.95 -30.84 -33.94
N ASP A 870 -12.40 -31.71 -34.77
CA ASP A 870 -11.81 -31.31 -36.05
C ASP A 870 -12.92 -31.15 -37.15
N ALA A 871 -12.51 -30.72 -38.35
CA ALA A 871 -13.43 -30.58 -39.49
C ALA A 871 -14.13 -31.88 -39.92
N GLN A 872 -13.64 -33.01 -39.45
CA GLN A 872 -14.21 -34.33 -39.70
C GLN A 872 -15.09 -34.83 -38.55
N GLY A 873 -15.31 -34.01 -37.50
CA GLY A 873 -16.11 -34.35 -36.33
C GLY A 873 -15.41 -35.25 -35.30
N ARG A 874 -14.12 -35.50 -35.44
CA ARG A 874 -13.33 -36.30 -34.48
C ARG A 874 -12.90 -35.44 -33.32
N SER A 875 -12.85 -36.04 -32.12
CA SER A 875 -12.37 -35.34 -30.91
C SER A 875 -10.97 -34.76 -31.12
N ASN A 876 -10.81 -33.47 -30.89
CA ASN A 876 -9.56 -32.73 -31.04
C ASN A 876 -9.42 -31.69 -29.91
N PRO A 877 -9.30 -32.13 -28.63
CA PRO A 877 -9.09 -31.22 -27.51
C PRO A 877 -7.75 -30.52 -27.63
N GLY A 878 -7.64 -29.30 -27.10
CA GLY A 878 -6.40 -28.56 -27.24
C GLY A 878 -6.32 -27.25 -26.46
N TRP A 879 -5.10 -26.74 -26.33
CA TRP A 879 -4.80 -25.48 -25.66
C TRP A 879 -5.15 -24.27 -26.53
N LYS A 880 -5.63 -23.23 -25.85
CA LYS A 880 -5.77 -21.87 -26.38
C LYS A 880 -5.21 -20.88 -25.39
N VAL A 881 -4.54 -19.86 -25.91
CA VAL A 881 -4.07 -18.71 -25.12
C VAL A 881 -5.02 -17.55 -25.39
N HIS A 882 -5.54 -16.96 -24.34
CA HIS A 882 -6.42 -15.81 -24.40
C HIS A 882 -5.74 -14.61 -23.74
N PHE A 883 -5.74 -13.49 -24.42
CA PHE A 883 -5.26 -12.21 -23.87
C PHE A 883 -6.47 -11.34 -23.55
N LYS A 884 -6.52 -10.81 -22.34
CA LYS A 884 -7.56 -9.91 -21.86
C LYS A 884 -6.96 -8.53 -21.63
N LEU A 885 -7.59 -7.51 -22.16
CA LEU A 885 -7.17 -6.14 -22.07
C LEU A 885 -8.34 -5.26 -21.65
N GLY A 886 -8.20 -4.51 -20.56
CA GLY A 886 -9.20 -3.53 -20.14
C GLY A 886 -10.48 -4.10 -19.54
N GLN A 887 -10.59 -5.41 -19.33
CA GLN A 887 -11.76 -6.06 -18.71
C GLN A 887 -11.37 -6.71 -17.39
N TYR A 888 -12.13 -6.38 -16.34
CA TYR A 888 -12.12 -7.15 -15.10
C TYR A 888 -13.08 -8.35 -15.23
N PHE A 889 -12.78 -9.40 -14.53
CA PHE A 889 -13.51 -10.67 -14.54
C PHE A 889 -14.88 -10.57 -13.89
#